data_a0bfe9f3f6d19cb385c1ac437a925b1a
#
_entry.id   a0bfe9f3f6d19cb385c1ac437a925b1a
#
_cell.length_a   1.000
_cell.length_b   1.000
_cell.length_c   1.000
_cell.angle_alpha   90.00
_cell.angle_beta   90.00
_cell.angle_gamma   90.00
#
_symmetry.space_group_name_H-M   'P 1'
#
loop_
_entity.id
_entity.type
_entity.pdbx_description
1 polymer ?
#
loop_
_entity_poly.entity_id
_entity_poly.type
_entity_poly.pdbx_seq_one_letter_code
_entity_poly.pdbx_strand_id
1 'polypeptide(L)'
;MKVSYQWLQEYLDIDVKPADLAEKIARTSVDINDVYSPSDGLKKLVVGYVESTTPHPDSDHLTLCQVNTGEDTVQIVCGAPNVVAGKKVIVALPGARIGNNIKIKRSKMRGELSEGMLCALQEIGFSENIAPKAYDEGIWFLPDDAKPGESVFPYLGMDDTVIDTDITPNRGDMFSMLGNVNDIAAFYGLKSHFKVQKVNENSSQLTSDLVAVDIADTQLAPTYKMRVIQDIQVKESPLWLQIRLWNAGIRPISNVVDVTNYILLKYGQPLHSFDYAKLPAKQIGVRFAKQEEPFVTLDEDERQLDSQDIVVTAGDKPVALAGTMGGLETAISNDTTSVALEAAIFDPILVRKQARRHDLHSESSTRFERGVNPETVETALNEAAQMIAELGGGAVTKGIVTGSERDLITPTIALSLSRINHVLGTTLNVEEVVDIFDRLGFATVIDGEQITVTVPARRWDVNIEADLLEEIARIYGYDNLPSTLPEQSSNIGALTERQQLIRTSRHVLEGLGLNQAISYSLTTTEKATQFQVEPHSNPMQLDYPMSQDHVAARMSLISGLLTDVAYNVARKQKDVQLYEQGRIFVTHPDQKRPEEQEHLAGVLTGELLTDNWHQAEHHVDFYDAKGIVERYLTNMALQQKISFVANHERKEMHPGRTADIYIGETLAGFIGQIHPQVAKDYKIPETYVFELNLELILAAAKKSRHYQLISKYPAISRDIALLLDEGTTNDEILAAINKKGGAHLVNVHLFDVYEGAHLPANKKSLAYTLTYQDSQGTLTEDQVNESFDKVVDYLTDQFNVEIR
;
A
#
# COMPACT_ATOMS: atom_id res chain seq x y z
N MET A 1 -12.60 3.47 -12.61
CA MET A 1 -13.96 3.78 -13.16
C MET A 1 -14.31 2.73 -14.20
N LYS A 2 -15.55 2.24 -14.19
CA LYS A 2 -16.03 1.28 -15.19
C LYS A 2 -16.58 2.00 -16.41
N VAL A 3 -15.93 1.81 -17.54
CA VAL A 3 -16.25 2.46 -18.82
C VAL A 3 -16.88 1.44 -19.75
N SER A 4 -18.13 1.66 -20.10
CA SER A 4 -18.88 0.83 -21.06
C SER A 4 -18.41 1.15 -22.48
N TYR A 5 -17.99 0.12 -23.23
CA TYR A 5 -17.56 0.28 -24.61
C TYR A 5 -18.73 0.69 -25.54
N GLN A 6 -19.92 0.09 -25.36
CA GLN A 6 -21.11 0.50 -26.12
C GLN A 6 -21.51 1.96 -25.84
N TRP A 7 -21.34 2.45 -24.62
CA TRP A 7 -21.61 3.86 -24.32
C TRP A 7 -20.58 4.79 -24.92
N LEU A 8 -19.29 4.40 -24.99
CA LEU A 8 -18.26 5.15 -25.71
C LEU A 8 -18.59 5.30 -27.21
N GLN A 9 -19.10 4.24 -27.83
CA GLN A 9 -19.49 4.25 -29.25
C GLN A 9 -20.65 5.20 -29.57
N GLU A 10 -21.44 5.62 -28.59
CA GLU A 10 -22.43 6.68 -28.80
C GLU A 10 -21.82 8.07 -29.01
N TYR A 11 -20.56 8.26 -28.57
CA TYR A 11 -19.86 9.54 -28.62
C TYR A 11 -18.65 9.55 -29.55
N LEU A 12 -18.15 8.41 -29.94
CA LEU A 12 -16.97 8.26 -30.81
C LEU A 12 -17.20 7.19 -31.86
N ASP A 13 -16.85 7.51 -33.11
CA ASP A 13 -16.79 6.53 -34.20
C ASP A 13 -15.54 5.64 -34.03
N ILE A 14 -15.57 4.75 -33.03
CA ILE A 14 -14.45 3.88 -32.69
C ILE A 14 -14.71 2.46 -33.20
N ASP A 15 -13.79 1.95 -34.03
CA ASP A 15 -13.84 0.60 -34.63
C ASP A 15 -12.55 -0.18 -34.27
N VAL A 16 -12.27 -0.26 -32.99
CA VAL A 16 -11.18 -1.08 -32.44
C VAL A 16 -11.73 -2.08 -31.42
N LYS A 17 -11.08 -3.21 -31.24
CA LYS A 17 -11.52 -4.17 -30.23
C LYS A 17 -11.35 -3.58 -28.82
N PRO A 18 -12.28 -3.86 -27.89
CA PRO A 18 -12.17 -3.35 -26.52
C PRO A 18 -10.82 -3.65 -25.83
N ALA A 19 -10.24 -4.81 -26.08
CA ALA A 19 -8.92 -5.17 -25.53
C ALA A 19 -7.80 -4.29 -26.11
N ASP A 20 -7.81 -3.99 -27.41
CA ASP A 20 -6.83 -3.12 -28.05
C ASP A 20 -7.00 -1.66 -27.58
N LEU A 21 -8.26 -1.23 -27.36
CA LEU A 21 -8.54 0.07 -26.76
C LEU A 21 -7.98 0.17 -25.34
N ALA A 22 -8.22 -0.86 -24.52
CA ALA A 22 -7.73 -0.90 -23.14
C ALA A 22 -6.20 -0.85 -23.08
N GLU A 23 -5.50 -1.60 -23.96
CA GLU A 23 -4.05 -1.52 -24.06
C GLU A 23 -3.58 -0.12 -24.46
N LYS A 24 -4.27 0.53 -25.40
CA LYS A 24 -3.95 1.91 -25.83
C LYS A 24 -4.18 2.91 -24.70
N ILE A 25 -5.28 2.78 -23.93
CA ILE A 25 -5.53 3.62 -22.74
C ILE A 25 -4.40 3.45 -21.72
N ALA A 26 -4.02 2.21 -21.39
CA ALA A 26 -2.95 1.91 -20.44
C ALA A 26 -1.59 2.52 -20.86
N ARG A 27 -1.31 2.57 -22.16
CA ARG A 27 -0.06 3.14 -22.69
C ARG A 27 -0.05 4.67 -22.80
N THR A 28 -1.22 5.32 -22.76
CA THR A 28 -1.32 6.75 -23.08
C THR A 28 -2.02 7.61 -22.03
N SER A 29 -2.74 7.00 -21.10
CA SER A 29 -3.62 7.75 -20.19
C SER A 29 -3.58 7.23 -18.75
N VAL A 30 -4.38 6.21 -18.46
CA VAL A 30 -4.55 5.65 -17.10
C VAL A 30 -4.42 4.13 -17.13
N ASP A 31 -4.07 3.52 -16.00
CA ASP A 31 -3.96 2.06 -15.90
C ASP A 31 -5.31 1.36 -16.02
N ILE A 32 -5.27 0.08 -16.38
CA ILE A 32 -6.45 -0.77 -16.54
C ILE A 32 -6.39 -1.90 -15.53
N ASN A 33 -7.44 -1.99 -14.70
CA ASN A 33 -7.61 -3.09 -13.75
C ASN A 33 -8.10 -4.36 -14.43
N ASP A 34 -9.12 -4.24 -15.31
CA ASP A 34 -9.75 -5.39 -15.96
C ASP A 34 -10.50 -4.99 -17.23
N VAL A 35 -10.71 -5.96 -18.11
CA VAL A 35 -11.55 -5.86 -19.32
C VAL A 35 -12.40 -7.10 -19.40
N TYR A 36 -13.71 -6.97 -19.21
CA TYR A 36 -14.62 -8.10 -19.12
C TYR A 36 -15.98 -7.80 -19.75
N SER A 37 -16.69 -8.87 -20.12
CA SER A 37 -18.12 -8.79 -20.45
C SER A 37 -18.96 -9.25 -19.27
N PRO A 38 -20.07 -8.55 -18.91
CA PRO A 38 -20.98 -9.01 -17.87
C PRO A 38 -21.53 -10.43 -18.12
N SER A 39 -21.53 -10.91 -19.37
CA SER A 39 -21.93 -12.27 -19.73
C SER A 39 -20.83 -13.32 -19.66
N ASP A 40 -19.61 -12.98 -19.23
CA ASP A 40 -18.51 -13.92 -19.19
C ASP A 40 -18.81 -15.14 -18.31
N GLY A 41 -18.56 -16.32 -18.85
CA GLY A 41 -18.85 -17.59 -18.18
C GLY A 41 -20.30 -18.06 -18.25
N LEU A 42 -21.26 -17.23 -18.65
CA LEU A 42 -22.69 -17.55 -18.78
C LEU A 42 -22.98 -18.18 -20.15
N LYS A 43 -23.92 -19.11 -20.19
CA LYS A 43 -24.30 -19.79 -21.43
C LYS A 43 -25.75 -20.24 -21.38
N LYS A 44 -26.46 -20.21 -22.54
CA LYS A 44 -27.82 -20.73 -22.77
C LYS A 44 -28.84 -20.10 -21.82
N LEU A 45 -28.74 -18.79 -21.61
CA LEU A 45 -29.75 -17.97 -20.96
C LEU A 45 -30.61 -17.34 -22.04
N VAL A 46 -31.91 -17.65 -22.02
CA VAL A 46 -32.87 -17.22 -23.05
C VAL A 46 -34.08 -16.53 -22.44
N VAL A 47 -34.74 -15.73 -23.24
CA VAL A 47 -36.05 -15.16 -22.90
C VAL A 47 -37.08 -16.29 -22.88
N GLY A 48 -37.79 -16.43 -21.77
CA GLY A 48 -38.97 -17.29 -21.69
C GLY A 48 -40.25 -16.49 -21.46
N TYR A 49 -41.37 -16.96 -21.98
CA TYR A 49 -42.69 -16.41 -21.71
C TYR A 49 -43.49 -17.38 -20.86
N VAL A 50 -43.90 -16.97 -19.68
CA VAL A 50 -44.69 -17.81 -18.76
C VAL A 50 -46.14 -17.86 -19.26
N GLU A 51 -46.54 -18.96 -19.87
CA GLU A 51 -47.90 -19.15 -20.43
C GLU A 51 -48.91 -19.42 -19.33
N SER A 52 -48.55 -20.25 -18.35
CA SER A 52 -49.40 -20.58 -17.21
C SER A 52 -48.61 -20.97 -15.98
N THR A 53 -49.23 -20.80 -14.84
CA THR A 53 -48.68 -21.18 -13.53
C THR A 53 -49.70 -22.00 -12.76
N THR A 54 -49.28 -23.08 -12.08
CA THR A 54 -50.08 -23.90 -11.19
C THR A 54 -49.32 -24.20 -9.90
N PRO A 55 -49.98 -24.21 -8.73
CA PRO A 55 -49.31 -24.59 -7.49
C PRO A 55 -48.76 -26.02 -7.58
N HIS A 56 -47.60 -26.24 -6.97
CA HIS A 56 -46.99 -27.57 -6.91
C HIS A 56 -47.80 -28.49 -6.00
N PRO A 57 -48.12 -29.75 -6.41
CA PRO A 57 -49.01 -30.64 -5.65
C PRO A 57 -48.47 -31.01 -4.26
N ASP A 58 -47.15 -31.10 -4.09
CA ASP A 58 -46.50 -31.51 -2.85
C ASP A 58 -45.62 -30.38 -2.23
N SER A 59 -45.95 -29.11 -2.49
CA SER A 59 -45.22 -27.97 -1.93
C SER A 59 -46.10 -26.72 -1.87
N ASP A 60 -46.01 -26.03 -0.75
CA ASP A 60 -46.64 -24.73 -0.51
C ASP A 60 -45.84 -23.52 -1.03
N HIS A 61 -44.58 -23.74 -1.45
CA HIS A 61 -43.68 -22.69 -1.90
C HIS A 61 -43.28 -22.80 -3.38
N LEU A 62 -43.63 -23.93 -4.03
CA LEU A 62 -43.21 -24.14 -5.42
C LEU A 62 -44.37 -23.94 -6.37
N THR A 63 -44.06 -23.45 -7.55
CA THR A 63 -45.02 -23.24 -8.64
C THR A 63 -44.51 -23.96 -9.89
N LEU A 64 -45.40 -24.70 -10.55
CA LEU A 64 -45.16 -25.31 -11.86
C LEU A 64 -45.49 -24.28 -12.94
N CYS A 65 -44.50 -23.92 -13.72
CA CYS A 65 -44.59 -22.93 -14.79
C CYS A 65 -44.49 -23.63 -16.15
N GLN A 66 -45.43 -23.36 -17.06
CA GLN A 66 -45.31 -23.69 -18.46
C GLN A 66 -44.67 -22.48 -19.15
N VAL A 67 -43.49 -22.64 -19.69
CA VAL A 67 -42.69 -21.54 -20.20
C VAL A 67 -42.35 -21.79 -21.67
N ASN A 68 -42.83 -20.92 -22.53
CA ASN A 68 -42.46 -20.89 -23.95
C ASN A 68 -41.04 -20.29 -24.09
N THR A 69 -40.14 -21.08 -24.64
CA THR A 69 -38.73 -20.72 -24.89
C THR A 69 -38.41 -20.49 -26.36
N GLY A 70 -39.41 -20.20 -27.16
CA GLY A 70 -39.32 -19.92 -28.60
C GLY A 70 -39.57 -21.16 -29.49
N GLU A 71 -38.78 -22.20 -29.29
CA GLU A 71 -38.95 -23.46 -30.06
C GLU A 71 -39.94 -24.41 -29.38
N ASP A 72 -39.88 -24.51 -28.04
CA ASP A 72 -40.66 -25.42 -27.22
C ASP A 72 -41.27 -24.72 -25.99
N THR A 73 -42.38 -25.30 -25.48
CA THR A 73 -42.89 -24.97 -24.15
C THR A 73 -42.41 -26.04 -23.17
N VAL A 74 -41.68 -25.62 -22.13
CA VAL A 74 -41.09 -26.51 -21.13
C VAL A 74 -41.68 -26.27 -19.73
N GLN A 75 -41.74 -27.33 -18.93
CA GLN A 75 -42.14 -27.21 -17.55
C GLN A 75 -40.94 -26.85 -16.69
N ILE A 76 -41.05 -25.78 -15.90
CA ILE A 76 -40.05 -25.36 -14.94
C ILE A 76 -40.68 -25.21 -13.57
N VAL A 77 -40.07 -25.81 -12.57
CA VAL A 77 -40.48 -25.65 -11.17
C VAL A 77 -39.74 -24.43 -10.60
N CYS A 78 -40.52 -23.45 -10.14
CA CYS A 78 -39.99 -22.18 -9.64
C CYS A 78 -40.38 -21.96 -8.18
N GLY A 79 -39.43 -21.48 -7.38
CA GLY A 79 -39.67 -21.10 -5.97
C GLY A 79 -39.82 -19.60 -5.76
N ALA A 80 -39.72 -18.77 -6.82
CA ALA A 80 -39.82 -17.33 -6.68
C ALA A 80 -41.25 -16.88 -6.35
N PRO A 81 -41.43 -15.99 -5.34
CA PRO A 81 -42.78 -15.58 -4.90
C PRO A 81 -43.50 -14.70 -5.92
N ASN A 82 -42.79 -14.08 -6.84
CA ASN A 82 -43.34 -13.14 -7.82
C ASN A 82 -43.62 -13.77 -9.20
N VAL A 83 -43.45 -15.08 -9.37
CA VAL A 83 -43.69 -15.73 -10.68
C VAL A 83 -45.19 -15.69 -11.03
N VAL A 84 -45.51 -15.16 -12.21
CA VAL A 84 -46.92 -15.05 -12.70
C VAL A 84 -46.96 -15.31 -14.19
N ALA A 85 -48.14 -15.83 -14.67
CA ALA A 85 -48.39 -15.99 -16.10
C ALA A 85 -48.46 -14.63 -16.82
N GLY A 86 -48.10 -14.61 -18.10
CA GLY A 86 -48.11 -13.42 -18.95
C GLY A 86 -46.84 -12.56 -18.87
N LYS A 87 -45.83 -13.02 -18.12
CA LYS A 87 -44.57 -12.28 -17.99
C LYS A 87 -43.43 -12.94 -18.77
N LYS A 88 -42.49 -12.11 -19.24
CA LYS A 88 -41.24 -12.56 -19.83
C LYS A 88 -40.15 -12.62 -18.77
N VAL A 89 -39.40 -13.70 -18.75
CA VAL A 89 -38.46 -14.05 -17.66
C VAL A 89 -37.15 -14.57 -18.23
N ILE A 90 -36.12 -14.61 -17.40
CA ILE A 90 -34.81 -15.17 -17.73
C ILE A 90 -34.85 -16.67 -17.48
N VAL A 91 -34.61 -17.48 -18.53
CA VAL A 91 -34.60 -18.93 -18.47
C VAL A 91 -33.22 -19.50 -18.69
N ALA A 92 -32.74 -20.28 -17.74
CA ALA A 92 -31.56 -21.11 -17.93
C ALA A 92 -31.97 -22.50 -18.42
N LEU A 93 -31.68 -22.82 -19.69
CA LEU A 93 -32.04 -24.12 -20.32
C LEU A 93 -31.10 -25.23 -19.80
N PRO A 94 -31.49 -26.54 -19.98
CA PRO A 94 -30.60 -27.65 -19.65
C PRO A 94 -29.25 -27.52 -20.36
N GLY A 95 -28.15 -27.59 -19.59
CA GLY A 95 -26.79 -27.35 -20.06
C GLY A 95 -26.35 -25.89 -19.97
N ALA A 96 -27.18 -24.98 -19.52
CA ALA A 96 -26.82 -23.61 -19.21
C ALA A 96 -25.74 -23.55 -18.10
N ARG A 97 -24.98 -22.48 -18.12
CA ARG A 97 -24.08 -22.03 -17.01
C ARG A 97 -24.57 -20.70 -16.52
N ILE A 98 -24.78 -20.62 -15.22
CA ILE A 98 -25.17 -19.41 -14.50
C ILE A 98 -24.05 -18.99 -13.56
N GLY A 99 -24.27 -17.95 -12.76
CA GLY A 99 -23.31 -17.44 -11.79
C GLY A 99 -22.62 -18.56 -10.97
N ASN A 100 -21.41 -18.29 -10.48
CA ASN A 100 -20.58 -19.28 -9.78
C ASN A 100 -20.30 -20.57 -10.56
N ASN A 101 -20.39 -20.51 -11.91
CA ASN A 101 -20.17 -21.63 -12.82
C ASN A 101 -21.13 -22.83 -12.60
N ILE A 102 -22.30 -22.58 -12.05
CA ILE A 102 -23.30 -23.61 -11.79
C ILE A 102 -23.92 -24.10 -13.12
N LYS A 103 -23.95 -25.43 -13.32
CA LYS A 103 -24.53 -26.06 -14.52
C LYS A 103 -25.96 -26.50 -14.27
N ILE A 104 -26.90 -25.98 -15.06
CA ILE A 104 -28.29 -26.33 -14.99
C ILE A 104 -28.52 -27.66 -15.72
N LYS A 105 -29.33 -28.54 -15.11
CA LYS A 105 -29.68 -29.86 -15.62
C LYS A 105 -31.20 -30.08 -15.50
N ARG A 106 -31.74 -30.95 -16.29
CA ARG A 106 -33.08 -31.53 -16.03
C ARG A 106 -33.08 -32.23 -14.68
N SER A 107 -34.02 -31.92 -13.83
CA SER A 107 -34.13 -32.49 -12.48
C SER A 107 -35.58 -32.70 -12.09
N LYS A 108 -35.82 -33.59 -11.11
CA LYS A 108 -37.13 -33.73 -10.48
C LYS A 108 -37.12 -33.01 -9.15
N MET A 109 -38.05 -32.10 -8.95
CA MET A 109 -38.25 -31.39 -7.70
C MET A 109 -39.56 -31.88 -7.04
N ARG A 110 -39.45 -32.57 -5.91
CA ARG A 110 -40.58 -33.20 -5.19
C ARG A 110 -41.52 -34.00 -6.16
N GLY A 111 -40.93 -34.78 -7.08
CA GLY A 111 -41.66 -35.62 -8.02
C GLY A 111 -41.92 -34.99 -9.39
N GLU A 112 -42.06 -33.69 -9.50
CA GLU A 112 -42.32 -32.95 -10.73
C GLU A 112 -41.01 -32.64 -11.50
N LEU A 113 -41.12 -32.76 -12.85
CA LEU A 113 -39.99 -32.53 -13.75
C LEU A 113 -39.74 -31.00 -13.94
N SER A 114 -38.52 -30.56 -13.75
CA SER A 114 -38.07 -29.23 -14.14
C SER A 114 -37.05 -29.32 -15.27
N GLU A 115 -37.33 -28.70 -16.41
CA GLU A 115 -36.51 -28.69 -17.60
C GLU A 115 -35.74 -27.38 -17.80
N GLY A 116 -35.30 -26.81 -16.71
CA GLY A 116 -34.57 -25.55 -16.65
C GLY A 116 -34.76 -24.86 -15.32
N MET A 117 -34.40 -23.58 -15.28
CA MET A 117 -34.52 -22.71 -14.10
C MET A 117 -34.95 -21.32 -14.54
N LEU A 118 -35.88 -20.70 -13.84
CA LEU A 118 -36.15 -19.26 -13.93
C LEU A 118 -35.15 -18.55 -13.05
N CYS A 119 -34.41 -17.59 -13.57
CA CYS A 119 -33.28 -16.96 -12.87
C CYS A 119 -33.65 -15.58 -12.34
N ALA A 120 -33.23 -15.30 -11.12
CA ALA A 120 -33.06 -13.95 -10.59
C ALA A 120 -31.80 -13.30 -11.16
N LEU A 121 -31.64 -11.98 -10.99
CA LEU A 121 -30.46 -11.25 -11.43
C LEU A 121 -29.18 -11.75 -10.73
N GLN A 122 -29.27 -12.08 -9.44
CA GLN A 122 -28.13 -12.58 -8.65
C GLN A 122 -27.60 -13.90 -9.19
N GLU A 123 -28.51 -14.77 -9.72
CA GLU A 123 -28.14 -16.08 -10.27
C GLU A 123 -27.41 -15.98 -11.61
N ILE A 124 -27.49 -14.84 -12.27
CA ILE A 124 -26.76 -14.54 -13.53
C ILE A 124 -25.59 -13.58 -13.34
N GLY A 125 -25.14 -13.37 -12.10
CA GLY A 125 -23.90 -12.65 -11.81
C GLY A 125 -24.05 -11.21 -11.30
N PHE A 126 -25.25 -10.69 -11.14
CA PHE A 126 -25.44 -9.41 -10.47
C PHE A 126 -25.14 -9.55 -8.98
N SER A 127 -24.29 -8.72 -8.44
CA SER A 127 -24.05 -8.71 -7.00
C SER A 127 -25.26 -8.14 -6.24
N GLU A 128 -25.42 -8.53 -4.98
CA GLU A 128 -26.46 -7.98 -4.10
C GLU A 128 -26.43 -6.47 -3.99
N ASN A 129 -25.24 -5.86 -4.19
CA ASN A 129 -25.07 -4.41 -4.15
C ASN A 129 -25.48 -3.68 -5.44
N ILE A 130 -25.73 -4.40 -6.53
CA ILE A 130 -26.07 -3.84 -7.85
C ILE A 130 -27.52 -4.17 -8.24
N ALA A 131 -28.01 -5.36 -7.90
CA ALA A 131 -29.38 -5.75 -8.18
C ALA A 131 -30.38 -4.79 -7.52
N PRO A 132 -31.44 -4.33 -8.24
CA PRO A 132 -32.47 -3.48 -7.64
C PRO A 132 -33.17 -4.17 -6.46
N LYS A 133 -33.34 -3.49 -5.34
CA LYS A 133 -33.92 -4.05 -4.10
C LYS A 133 -35.33 -4.64 -4.29
N ALA A 134 -36.09 -4.13 -5.23
CA ALA A 134 -37.45 -4.64 -5.52
C ALA A 134 -37.47 -6.12 -5.99
N TYR A 135 -36.31 -6.66 -6.38
CA TYR A 135 -36.15 -8.02 -6.90
C TYR A 135 -35.21 -8.89 -6.04
N ASP A 136 -34.94 -8.49 -4.80
CA ASP A 136 -34.08 -9.27 -3.89
C ASP A 136 -34.61 -10.68 -3.62
N GLU A 137 -35.93 -10.85 -3.55
CA GLU A 137 -36.61 -12.15 -3.28
C GLU A 137 -37.38 -12.70 -4.49
N GLY A 138 -37.05 -12.32 -5.73
CA GLY A 138 -37.82 -12.70 -6.89
C GLY A 138 -37.03 -12.77 -8.18
N ILE A 139 -37.70 -13.26 -9.23
CA ILE A 139 -37.17 -13.26 -10.60
C ILE A 139 -37.38 -11.92 -11.26
N TRP A 140 -36.45 -11.56 -12.16
CA TRP A 140 -36.52 -10.34 -12.98
C TRP A 140 -37.48 -10.52 -14.16
N PHE A 141 -38.28 -9.50 -14.44
CA PHE A 141 -39.17 -9.47 -15.62
C PHE A 141 -38.51 -8.68 -16.75
N LEU A 142 -38.39 -9.34 -17.90
CA LEU A 142 -37.86 -8.74 -19.13
C LEU A 142 -38.92 -7.82 -19.77
N PRO A 143 -38.50 -6.88 -20.65
CA PRO A 143 -39.42 -5.99 -21.39
C PRO A 143 -40.45 -6.74 -22.21
N ASP A 144 -41.60 -6.10 -22.47
CA ASP A 144 -42.70 -6.69 -23.23
C ASP A 144 -42.38 -6.97 -24.70
N ASP A 145 -41.36 -6.29 -25.27
CA ASP A 145 -40.85 -6.50 -26.61
C ASP A 145 -39.82 -7.63 -26.72
N ALA A 146 -39.31 -8.14 -25.61
CA ALA A 146 -38.34 -9.26 -25.61
C ALA A 146 -38.98 -10.51 -26.24
N LYS A 147 -38.27 -11.22 -27.10
CA LYS A 147 -38.82 -12.35 -27.85
C LYS A 147 -38.39 -13.66 -27.22
N PRO A 148 -39.35 -14.59 -26.92
CA PRO A 148 -39.03 -15.91 -26.40
C PRO A 148 -38.03 -16.64 -27.30
N GLY A 149 -37.01 -17.26 -26.68
CA GLY A 149 -35.93 -17.98 -27.36
C GLY A 149 -34.71 -17.15 -27.71
N GLU A 150 -34.83 -15.81 -27.77
CA GLU A 150 -33.65 -14.96 -27.96
C GLU A 150 -32.77 -14.95 -26.70
N SER A 151 -31.46 -14.63 -26.89
CA SER A 151 -30.54 -14.45 -25.77
C SER A 151 -31.00 -13.29 -24.88
N VAL A 152 -30.86 -13.44 -23.56
CA VAL A 152 -31.20 -12.37 -22.60
C VAL A 152 -30.17 -11.27 -22.55
N PHE A 153 -28.93 -11.52 -22.98
CA PHE A 153 -27.79 -10.61 -22.76
C PHE A 153 -28.01 -9.21 -23.39
N PRO A 154 -28.46 -9.04 -24.63
CA PRO A 154 -28.72 -7.70 -25.18
C PRO A 154 -29.82 -6.95 -24.42
N TYR A 155 -30.84 -7.64 -23.92
CA TYR A 155 -31.94 -7.02 -23.15
C TYR A 155 -31.47 -6.48 -21.77
N LEU A 156 -30.37 -7.04 -21.25
CA LEU A 156 -29.80 -6.66 -19.95
C LEU A 156 -28.49 -5.88 -20.12
N GLY A 157 -28.06 -5.53 -21.35
CA GLY A 157 -26.78 -4.89 -21.62
C GLY A 157 -25.55 -5.70 -21.19
N MET A 158 -25.72 -7.03 -21.10
CA MET A 158 -24.67 -7.96 -20.72
C MET A 158 -23.78 -8.38 -21.90
N ASP A 159 -24.12 -7.97 -23.11
CA ASP A 159 -23.31 -8.08 -24.34
C ASP A 159 -22.34 -6.92 -24.52
N ASP A 160 -22.29 -6.00 -23.59
CA ASP A 160 -21.32 -4.93 -23.53
C ASP A 160 -19.93 -5.45 -23.07
N THR A 161 -18.90 -4.65 -23.30
CA THR A 161 -17.58 -4.82 -22.70
C THR A 161 -17.29 -3.66 -21.77
N VAL A 162 -16.94 -3.95 -20.55
CA VAL A 162 -16.58 -2.97 -19.53
C VAL A 162 -15.06 -2.93 -19.40
N ILE A 163 -14.51 -1.73 -19.52
CA ILE A 163 -13.10 -1.43 -19.26
C ILE A 163 -13.02 -0.78 -17.88
N ASP A 164 -12.43 -1.46 -16.92
CA ASP A 164 -12.25 -0.93 -15.56
C ASP A 164 -10.90 -0.23 -15.44
N THR A 165 -10.96 1.12 -15.39
CA THR A 165 -9.78 1.98 -15.35
C THR A 165 -9.37 2.30 -13.92
N ASP A 166 -8.05 2.29 -13.64
CA ASP A 166 -7.46 2.79 -12.40
C ASP A 166 -6.98 4.23 -12.61
N ILE A 167 -7.67 5.16 -11.98
CA ILE A 167 -7.49 6.59 -12.23
C ILE A 167 -6.57 7.18 -11.16
N THR A 168 -5.45 7.72 -11.61
CA THR A 168 -4.50 8.43 -10.74
C THR A 168 -5.09 9.74 -10.18
N PRO A 169 -4.62 10.22 -9.01
CA PRO A 169 -5.19 11.40 -8.36
C PRO A 169 -5.17 12.69 -9.19
N ASN A 170 -4.25 12.84 -10.13
CA ASN A 170 -4.15 14.01 -11.02
C ASN A 170 -5.20 13.99 -12.13
N ARG A 171 -5.63 12.81 -12.59
CA ARG A 171 -6.56 12.64 -13.70
C ARG A 171 -8.03 12.58 -13.26
N GLY A 172 -8.46 13.49 -12.36
CA GLY A 172 -9.85 13.57 -11.91
C GLY A 172 -10.88 13.76 -13.05
N ASP A 173 -10.47 14.32 -14.19
CA ASP A 173 -11.27 14.44 -15.42
C ASP A 173 -11.76 13.08 -15.95
N MET A 174 -10.97 12.02 -15.76
CA MET A 174 -11.25 10.65 -16.23
C MET A 174 -12.35 9.94 -15.42
N PHE A 175 -12.82 10.50 -14.28
CA PHE A 175 -13.98 9.97 -13.55
C PHE A 175 -15.33 10.25 -14.23
N SER A 176 -15.31 10.51 -15.56
CA SER A 176 -16.49 10.77 -16.37
C SER A 176 -16.37 10.15 -17.76
N MET A 177 -17.53 9.85 -18.37
CA MET A 177 -17.57 9.48 -19.79
C MET A 177 -17.02 10.60 -20.67
N LEU A 178 -17.34 11.88 -20.35
CA LEU A 178 -16.83 13.02 -21.10
C LEU A 178 -15.29 13.09 -21.09
N GLY A 179 -14.66 12.88 -19.93
CA GLY A 179 -13.21 12.87 -19.83
C GLY A 179 -12.57 11.73 -20.64
N ASN A 180 -13.13 10.50 -20.51
CA ASN A 180 -12.68 9.36 -21.32
C ASN A 180 -12.86 9.60 -22.83
N VAL A 181 -14.00 10.16 -23.23
CA VAL A 181 -14.27 10.50 -24.64
C VAL A 181 -13.25 11.52 -25.17
N ASN A 182 -12.96 12.57 -24.40
CA ASN A 182 -11.98 13.60 -24.80
C ASN A 182 -10.57 13.01 -24.95
N ASP A 183 -10.16 12.16 -24.03
CA ASP A 183 -8.82 11.58 -24.02
C ASP A 183 -8.65 10.53 -25.13
N ILE A 184 -9.65 9.64 -25.30
CA ILE A 184 -9.67 8.64 -26.38
C ILE A 184 -9.72 9.33 -27.75
N ALA A 185 -10.52 10.36 -27.91
CA ALA A 185 -10.55 11.17 -29.13
C ALA A 185 -9.18 11.77 -29.44
N ALA A 186 -8.47 12.29 -28.44
CA ALA A 186 -7.16 12.90 -28.62
C ALA A 186 -6.11 11.90 -29.13
N PHE A 187 -5.98 10.71 -28.51
CA PHE A 187 -4.92 9.80 -28.94
C PHE A 187 -5.26 8.98 -30.21
N TYR A 188 -6.53 8.93 -30.63
CA TYR A 188 -6.91 8.36 -31.95
C TYR A 188 -7.11 9.43 -33.03
N GLY A 189 -7.09 10.72 -32.71
CA GLY A 189 -7.39 11.81 -33.66
C GLY A 189 -8.85 11.80 -34.11
N LEU A 190 -9.77 11.34 -33.29
CA LEU A 190 -11.20 11.25 -33.56
C LEU A 190 -11.93 12.54 -33.19
N LYS A 191 -13.12 12.76 -33.79
CA LYS A 191 -14.03 13.83 -33.39
C LYS A 191 -15.11 13.26 -32.47
N SER A 192 -15.34 13.96 -31.36
CA SER A 192 -16.40 13.60 -30.45
C SER A 192 -17.76 14.07 -30.97
N HIS A 193 -18.76 13.20 -30.80
CA HIS A 193 -20.17 13.46 -31.04
C HIS A 193 -20.94 13.63 -29.72
N PHE A 194 -20.27 14.05 -28.66
CA PHE A 194 -20.85 14.19 -27.34
C PHE A 194 -22.03 15.18 -27.36
N LYS A 195 -23.22 14.71 -27.02
CA LYS A 195 -24.46 15.47 -27.09
C LYS A 195 -24.86 15.97 -25.72
N VAL A 196 -25.22 17.23 -25.68
CA VAL A 196 -25.80 17.91 -24.51
C VAL A 196 -27.28 18.10 -24.75
N GLN A 197 -28.11 17.57 -23.84
CA GLN A 197 -29.57 17.82 -23.91
C GLN A 197 -29.88 19.23 -23.36
N LYS A 198 -30.66 19.99 -24.13
CA LYS A 198 -31.09 21.32 -23.72
C LYS A 198 -32.25 21.24 -22.76
N VAL A 199 -32.22 22.07 -21.73
CA VAL A 199 -33.33 22.21 -20.78
C VAL A 199 -34.50 22.98 -21.41
N ASN A 200 -35.71 22.51 -21.14
CA ASN A 200 -36.95 23.20 -21.49
C ASN A 200 -37.63 23.68 -20.21
N GLU A 201 -37.57 24.98 -19.98
CA GLU A 201 -38.15 25.63 -18.80
C GLU A 201 -39.66 25.83 -19.01
N ASN A 202 -40.44 24.80 -18.82
CA ASN A 202 -41.88 24.76 -19.16
C ASN A 202 -42.79 25.09 -17.97
N SER A 203 -42.26 25.28 -16.74
CA SER A 203 -43.02 25.81 -15.60
C SER A 203 -43.25 27.30 -15.75
N SER A 204 -44.33 27.82 -15.14
CA SER A 204 -44.61 29.26 -15.04
C SER A 204 -43.81 29.95 -13.94
N GLN A 205 -43.26 29.19 -12.98
CA GLN A 205 -42.59 29.70 -11.78
C GLN A 205 -41.09 29.89 -12.02
N LEU A 206 -40.53 30.91 -11.32
CA LEU A 206 -39.08 31.08 -11.27
C LEU A 206 -38.48 30.21 -10.17
N THR A 207 -37.29 29.65 -10.40
CA THR A 207 -36.55 28.90 -9.37
C THR A 207 -36.28 29.78 -8.16
N SER A 208 -35.98 31.08 -8.36
CA SER A 208 -35.72 32.06 -7.30
C SER A 208 -36.92 32.38 -6.38
N ASP A 209 -38.15 32.10 -6.84
CA ASP A 209 -39.32 32.22 -6.01
C ASP A 209 -39.55 31.05 -5.05
N LEU A 210 -38.88 29.94 -5.33
CA LEU A 210 -39.02 28.65 -4.62
C LEU A 210 -37.86 28.39 -3.67
N VAL A 211 -36.64 28.73 -4.03
CA VAL A 211 -35.44 28.47 -3.24
C VAL A 211 -34.50 29.67 -3.32
N ALA A 212 -33.90 30.03 -2.20
CA ALA A 212 -32.80 30.96 -2.11
C ALA A 212 -31.53 30.25 -1.72
N VAL A 213 -30.40 30.68 -2.27
CA VAL A 213 -29.08 30.13 -1.93
C VAL A 213 -28.18 31.27 -1.46
N ASP A 214 -27.56 31.08 -0.30
CA ASP A 214 -26.65 32.05 0.29
C ASP A 214 -25.39 31.29 0.82
N ILE A 215 -24.29 31.47 0.12
CA ILE A 215 -23.01 30.86 0.44
C ILE A 215 -22.11 31.92 1.05
N ALA A 216 -22.12 32.00 2.38
CA ALA A 216 -21.36 33.02 3.12
C ALA A 216 -19.84 32.83 2.97
N ASP A 217 -19.34 31.57 2.89
CA ASP A 217 -17.95 31.28 2.66
C ASP A 217 -17.77 30.49 1.34
N THR A 218 -17.38 31.23 0.31
CA THR A 218 -17.16 30.66 -1.03
C THR A 218 -15.93 29.76 -1.14
N GLN A 219 -15.09 29.69 -0.10
CA GLN A 219 -13.99 28.71 -0.07
C GLN A 219 -14.50 27.28 0.19
N LEU A 220 -15.58 27.15 0.96
CA LEU A 220 -16.19 25.85 1.24
C LEU A 220 -16.91 25.28 0.02
N ALA A 221 -17.62 26.15 -0.72
CA ALA A 221 -18.33 25.82 -1.94
C ALA A 221 -18.08 26.88 -3.01
N PRO A 222 -16.97 26.80 -3.76
CA PRO A 222 -16.61 27.78 -4.79
C PRO A 222 -17.64 27.93 -5.90
N THR A 223 -18.42 26.91 -6.17
CA THR A 223 -19.58 26.97 -7.09
C THR A 223 -20.74 26.22 -6.45
N TYR A 224 -21.91 26.85 -6.42
CA TYR A 224 -23.13 26.24 -5.91
C TYR A 224 -24.34 26.74 -6.69
N LYS A 225 -25.01 25.85 -7.39
CA LYS A 225 -26.17 26.17 -8.24
C LYS A 225 -27.35 25.24 -7.94
N MET A 226 -28.57 25.74 -8.07
CA MET A 226 -29.78 24.97 -7.83
C MET A 226 -30.85 25.24 -8.89
N ARG A 227 -31.64 24.18 -9.16
CA ARG A 227 -32.89 24.20 -9.90
C ARG A 227 -34.00 23.50 -9.11
N VAL A 228 -35.26 23.83 -9.45
CA VAL A 228 -36.41 23.10 -8.92
C VAL A 228 -37.16 22.43 -10.07
N ILE A 229 -37.58 21.20 -9.89
CA ILE A 229 -38.45 20.46 -10.80
C ILE A 229 -39.74 20.13 -10.05
N GLN A 230 -40.86 20.39 -10.66
CA GLN A 230 -42.19 20.26 -10.03
C GLN A 230 -43.03 19.22 -10.73
N ASP A 231 -44.06 18.73 -10.03
CA ASP A 231 -45.11 17.87 -10.56
C ASP A 231 -44.57 16.59 -11.14
N ILE A 232 -43.53 16.01 -10.50
CA ILE A 232 -42.93 14.72 -10.89
C ILE A 232 -43.62 13.55 -10.19
N GLN A 233 -43.53 12.41 -10.81
CA GLN A 233 -43.81 11.11 -10.20
C GLN A 233 -42.53 10.28 -10.08
N VAL A 234 -42.17 9.90 -8.84
CA VAL A 234 -41.08 9.00 -8.60
C VAL A 234 -41.52 7.59 -8.93
N LYS A 235 -40.73 6.89 -9.73
CA LYS A 235 -41.00 5.51 -10.20
C LYS A 235 -39.72 4.83 -10.60
N GLU A 236 -39.78 3.57 -10.95
CA GLU A 236 -38.66 2.81 -11.49
C GLU A 236 -38.13 3.47 -12.78
N SER A 237 -36.83 3.50 -12.93
CA SER A 237 -36.15 4.03 -14.11
C SER A 237 -36.37 3.14 -15.34
N PRO A 238 -36.36 3.72 -16.53
CA PRO A 238 -36.40 2.90 -17.75
C PRO A 238 -35.15 2.01 -17.84
N LEU A 239 -35.33 0.84 -18.43
CA LEU A 239 -34.31 -0.21 -18.43
C LEU A 239 -32.95 0.25 -19.00
N TRP A 240 -32.96 1.09 -20.06
CA TRP A 240 -31.72 1.63 -20.63
C TRP A 240 -30.87 2.41 -19.58
N LEU A 241 -31.54 3.16 -18.68
CA LEU A 241 -30.87 3.91 -17.63
C LEU A 241 -30.32 2.96 -16.55
N GLN A 242 -31.13 1.95 -16.18
CA GLN A 242 -30.68 0.91 -15.25
C GLN A 242 -29.45 0.18 -15.78
N ILE A 243 -29.44 -0.19 -17.08
CA ILE A 243 -28.28 -0.83 -17.75
C ILE A 243 -27.01 0.02 -17.63
N ARG A 244 -27.08 1.32 -17.87
CA ARG A 244 -25.93 2.23 -17.73
C ARG A 244 -25.34 2.21 -16.33
N LEU A 245 -26.23 2.19 -15.33
CA LEU A 245 -25.83 2.25 -13.92
C LEU A 245 -25.22 0.92 -13.46
N TRP A 246 -25.89 -0.22 -13.70
CA TRP A 246 -25.37 -1.47 -13.20
C TRP A 246 -24.10 -1.93 -13.92
N ASN A 247 -23.90 -1.61 -15.21
CA ASN A 247 -22.62 -1.84 -15.88
C ASN A 247 -21.50 -0.96 -15.33
N ALA A 248 -21.84 0.19 -14.74
CA ALA A 248 -20.89 1.02 -13.99
C ALA A 248 -20.73 0.60 -12.52
N GLY A 249 -21.48 -0.40 -12.05
CA GLY A 249 -21.45 -0.89 -10.67
C GLY A 249 -22.33 -0.13 -9.69
N ILE A 250 -23.27 0.66 -10.17
CA ILE A 250 -24.21 1.46 -9.38
C ILE A 250 -25.58 0.80 -9.37
N ARG A 251 -26.19 0.66 -8.18
CA ARG A 251 -27.55 0.13 -8.03
C ARG A 251 -28.58 1.14 -8.51
N PRO A 252 -29.51 0.78 -9.42
CA PRO A 252 -30.68 1.59 -9.73
C PRO A 252 -31.65 1.68 -8.53
N ILE A 253 -32.20 2.86 -8.30
CA ILE A 253 -33.09 3.16 -7.18
C ILE A 253 -34.42 3.73 -7.68
N SER A 254 -34.38 4.87 -8.38
CA SER A 254 -35.56 5.57 -8.91
C SER A 254 -35.17 6.51 -10.04
N ASN A 255 -36.14 6.88 -10.86
CA ASN A 255 -35.96 7.82 -11.98
C ASN A 255 -35.32 9.18 -11.60
N VAL A 256 -35.38 9.59 -10.34
CA VAL A 256 -34.74 10.81 -9.85
C VAL A 256 -33.27 10.54 -9.46
N VAL A 257 -33.05 9.57 -8.58
CA VAL A 257 -31.71 9.25 -8.08
C VAL A 257 -30.82 8.68 -9.21
N ASP A 258 -31.39 7.86 -10.08
CA ASP A 258 -30.68 7.25 -11.19
C ASP A 258 -30.23 8.28 -12.24
N VAL A 259 -31.03 9.32 -12.48
CA VAL A 259 -30.60 10.45 -13.31
C VAL A 259 -29.40 11.18 -12.70
N THR A 260 -29.39 11.44 -11.38
CA THR A 260 -28.23 12.07 -10.75
C THR A 260 -26.96 11.22 -10.86
N ASN A 261 -27.09 9.90 -10.71
CA ASN A 261 -25.99 8.95 -10.90
C ASN A 261 -25.54 8.85 -12.37
N TYR A 262 -26.47 8.88 -13.32
CA TYR A 262 -26.14 8.90 -14.76
C TYR A 262 -25.35 10.15 -15.14
N ILE A 263 -25.77 11.33 -14.66
CA ILE A 263 -25.08 12.60 -14.89
C ILE A 263 -23.71 12.62 -14.21
N LEU A 264 -23.61 12.06 -13.01
CA LEU A 264 -22.32 11.83 -12.33
C LEU A 264 -21.36 11.01 -13.19
N LEU A 265 -21.82 9.92 -13.81
CA LEU A 265 -21.00 9.11 -14.72
C LEU A 265 -20.72 9.84 -16.03
N LYS A 266 -21.68 10.55 -16.58
CA LYS A 266 -21.57 11.24 -17.87
C LYS A 266 -20.60 12.41 -17.83
N TYR A 267 -20.72 13.29 -16.83
CA TYR A 267 -19.98 14.55 -16.71
C TYR A 267 -18.92 14.56 -15.62
N GLY A 268 -18.95 13.60 -14.70
CA GLY A 268 -18.13 13.65 -13.47
C GLY A 268 -18.64 14.66 -12.46
N GLN A 269 -19.86 15.18 -12.63
CA GLN A 269 -20.50 16.13 -11.75
C GLN A 269 -21.41 15.41 -10.78
N PRO A 270 -21.06 15.32 -9.48
CA PRO A 270 -22.02 14.85 -8.48
C PRO A 270 -23.17 15.84 -8.32
N LEU A 271 -24.37 15.31 -8.29
CA LEU A 271 -25.60 16.06 -8.04
C LEU A 271 -26.28 15.50 -6.81
N HIS A 272 -26.97 16.37 -6.06
CA HIS A 272 -27.85 15.93 -4.99
C HIS A 272 -29.28 16.39 -5.20
N SER A 273 -30.23 15.48 -4.96
CA SER A 273 -31.67 15.75 -5.09
C SER A 273 -32.33 15.75 -3.72
N PHE A 274 -32.86 16.91 -3.30
CA PHE A 274 -33.66 17.01 -2.09
C PHE A 274 -35.16 16.91 -2.44
N ASP A 275 -35.90 16.22 -1.61
CA ASP A 275 -37.36 16.37 -1.60
C ASP A 275 -37.72 17.80 -1.16
N TYR A 276 -38.18 18.57 -2.13
CA TYR A 276 -38.47 19.99 -1.90
C TYR A 276 -39.45 20.22 -0.75
N ALA A 277 -40.46 19.33 -0.60
CA ALA A 277 -41.45 19.45 0.46
C ALA A 277 -40.87 19.20 1.86
N LYS A 278 -39.86 18.33 1.96
CA LYS A 278 -39.22 17.95 3.22
C LYS A 278 -38.11 18.94 3.66
N LEU A 279 -37.69 19.87 2.81
CA LEU A 279 -36.71 20.88 3.21
C LEU A 279 -37.24 21.73 4.37
N PRO A 280 -36.55 21.80 5.51
CA PRO A 280 -37.03 22.52 6.69
C PRO A 280 -37.08 24.04 6.47
N ALA A 281 -36.28 24.56 5.54
CA ALA A 281 -36.31 25.92 5.06
C ALA A 281 -36.00 25.97 3.57
N LYS A 282 -36.41 27.02 2.88
CA LYS A 282 -36.17 27.23 1.45
C LYS A 282 -34.92 28.08 1.18
N GLN A 283 -34.16 28.41 2.22
CA GLN A 283 -32.86 29.06 2.14
C GLN A 283 -31.77 28.02 2.37
N ILE A 284 -30.99 27.79 1.34
CA ILE A 284 -29.91 26.83 1.35
C ILE A 284 -28.57 27.56 1.57
N GLY A 285 -27.71 26.96 2.37
CA GLY A 285 -26.36 27.48 2.65
C GLY A 285 -25.33 26.34 2.84
N VAL A 286 -24.07 26.73 2.93
CA VAL A 286 -22.96 25.84 3.26
C VAL A 286 -22.17 26.44 4.42
N ARG A 287 -21.87 25.64 5.43
CA ARG A 287 -21.09 26.05 6.59
C ARG A 287 -20.27 24.86 7.15
N PHE A 288 -19.35 25.15 8.06
CA PHE A 288 -18.82 24.12 8.93
C PHE A 288 -19.90 23.59 9.89
N ALA A 289 -19.84 22.32 10.21
CA ALA A 289 -20.66 21.69 11.22
C ALA A 289 -20.34 22.26 12.62
N LYS A 290 -21.31 22.16 13.56
CA LYS A 290 -21.03 22.39 14.97
C LYS A 290 -20.35 21.15 15.55
N GLN A 291 -19.53 21.33 16.59
CA GLN A 291 -18.90 20.21 17.28
C GLN A 291 -19.97 19.27 17.84
N GLU A 292 -19.83 17.96 17.54
CA GLU A 292 -20.78 16.92 17.95
C GLU A 292 -22.23 17.20 17.43
N GLU A 293 -22.37 17.82 16.28
CA GLU A 293 -23.68 18.05 15.66
C GLU A 293 -24.26 16.72 15.17
N PRO A 294 -25.43 16.27 15.66
CA PRO A 294 -26.01 14.99 15.28
C PRO A 294 -26.55 15.07 13.84
N PHE A 295 -26.28 14.06 13.05
CA PHE A 295 -26.72 13.96 11.67
C PHE A 295 -26.97 12.51 11.26
N VAL A 296 -28.10 12.24 10.62
CA VAL A 296 -28.43 10.91 10.08
C VAL A 296 -28.25 10.93 8.57
N THR A 297 -27.36 10.11 8.08
CA THR A 297 -27.05 9.96 6.66
C THR A 297 -28.03 9.02 5.93
N LEU A 298 -27.99 9.02 4.58
CA LEU A 298 -28.88 8.19 3.74
C LEU A 298 -28.73 6.69 3.95
N ASP A 299 -27.62 6.24 4.54
CA ASP A 299 -27.37 4.85 4.95
C ASP A 299 -28.00 4.48 6.31
N GLU A 300 -28.80 5.42 6.88
CA GLU A 300 -29.51 5.30 8.15
C GLU A 300 -28.59 5.32 9.39
N ASP A 301 -27.30 5.59 9.24
CA ASP A 301 -26.37 5.71 10.34
C ASP A 301 -26.43 7.09 11.01
N GLU A 302 -26.48 7.09 12.35
CA GLU A 302 -26.34 8.29 13.17
C GLU A 302 -24.85 8.66 13.32
N ARG A 303 -24.49 9.89 12.96
CA ARG A 303 -23.13 10.41 13.02
C ARG A 303 -23.05 11.64 13.90
N GLN A 304 -21.93 11.78 14.60
CA GLN A 304 -21.57 12.99 15.33
C GLN A 304 -20.53 13.73 14.50
N LEU A 305 -20.92 14.92 14.00
CA LEU A 305 -20.07 15.69 13.10
C LEU A 305 -18.98 16.44 13.88
N ASP A 306 -17.83 16.62 13.23
CA ASP A 306 -16.73 17.43 13.75
C ASP A 306 -16.83 18.87 13.23
N SER A 307 -16.31 19.83 13.99
CA SER A 307 -16.29 21.24 13.62
C SER A 307 -15.49 21.57 12.34
N GLN A 308 -14.77 20.62 11.78
CA GLN A 308 -14.08 20.71 10.49
C GLN A 308 -14.86 20.07 9.35
N ASP A 309 -16.00 19.46 9.62
CA ASP A 309 -16.87 18.91 8.59
C ASP A 309 -17.66 20.04 7.94
N ILE A 310 -17.95 19.91 6.64
CA ILE A 310 -18.76 20.86 5.89
C ILE A 310 -20.16 20.28 5.66
N VAL A 311 -21.16 21.05 5.89
CA VAL A 311 -22.57 20.66 5.72
C VAL A 311 -23.32 21.62 4.80
N VAL A 312 -24.22 21.07 3.99
CA VAL A 312 -25.26 21.81 3.32
C VAL A 312 -26.40 22.00 4.31
N THR A 313 -26.96 23.21 4.41
CA THR A 313 -28.02 23.54 5.36
C THR A 313 -29.26 24.04 4.66
N ALA A 314 -30.41 23.77 5.25
CA ALA A 314 -31.67 24.44 4.93
C ALA A 314 -32.10 25.30 6.14
N GLY A 315 -31.95 26.62 6.03
CA GLY A 315 -31.88 27.50 7.19
C GLY A 315 -30.61 27.14 8.02
N ASP A 316 -30.78 26.87 9.31
CA ASP A 316 -29.66 26.48 10.21
C ASP A 316 -29.47 24.95 10.34
N LYS A 317 -30.42 24.14 9.83
CA LYS A 317 -30.42 22.69 9.97
C LYS A 317 -29.59 22.03 8.88
N PRO A 318 -28.64 21.11 9.21
CA PRO A 318 -27.91 20.37 8.22
C PRO A 318 -28.84 19.39 7.46
N VAL A 319 -28.69 19.33 6.15
CA VAL A 319 -29.48 18.48 5.24
C VAL A 319 -28.62 17.56 4.39
N ALA A 320 -27.31 17.82 4.31
CA ALA A 320 -26.34 16.93 3.70
C ALA A 320 -24.95 17.14 4.29
N LEU A 321 -24.16 16.09 4.35
CA LEU A 321 -22.73 16.15 4.55
C LEU A 321 -22.10 16.49 3.19
N ALA A 322 -21.68 17.76 3.03
CA ALA A 322 -21.37 18.36 1.74
C ALA A 322 -20.34 17.54 0.93
N GLY A 323 -20.71 17.22 -0.29
CA GLY A 323 -19.87 16.44 -1.21
C GLY A 323 -19.66 14.96 -0.84
N THR A 324 -20.22 14.47 0.27
CA THR A 324 -20.04 13.11 0.75
C THR A 324 -21.33 12.31 0.72
N MET A 325 -22.36 12.69 1.50
CA MET A 325 -23.61 11.95 1.58
C MET A 325 -24.77 12.84 2.01
N GLY A 326 -25.95 12.67 1.41
CA GLY A 326 -27.17 13.36 1.78
C GLY A 326 -27.73 12.91 3.14
N GLY A 327 -28.62 13.74 3.70
CA GLY A 327 -29.34 13.41 4.92
C GLY A 327 -30.64 12.63 4.66
N LEU A 328 -30.97 11.72 5.55
CA LEU A 328 -32.14 10.83 5.46
C LEU A 328 -33.46 11.61 5.45
N GLU A 329 -33.56 12.66 6.26
CA GLU A 329 -34.81 13.42 6.41
C GLU A 329 -35.29 14.11 5.12
N THR A 330 -34.37 14.48 4.24
CA THR A 330 -34.69 15.19 2.97
C THR A 330 -34.58 14.26 1.75
N ALA A 331 -34.50 12.96 1.98
CA ALA A 331 -34.37 11.95 0.93
C ALA A 331 -35.60 11.89 0.03
N ILE A 332 -35.35 11.64 -1.25
CA ILE A 332 -36.39 11.32 -2.24
C ILE A 332 -37.12 10.02 -1.84
N SER A 333 -38.43 10.05 -1.94
CA SER A 333 -39.32 8.91 -1.67
C SER A 333 -40.37 8.79 -2.77
N ASN A 334 -41.14 7.71 -2.75
CA ASN A 334 -42.22 7.49 -3.73
C ASN A 334 -43.30 8.61 -3.72
N ASP A 335 -43.42 9.33 -2.59
CA ASP A 335 -44.38 10.40 -2.43
C ASP A 335 -43.82 11.79 -2.84
N THR A 336 -42.57 11.87 -3.25
CA THR A 336 -41.94 13.13 -3.68
C THR A 336 -42.56 13.61 -4.99
N THR A 337 -43.06 14.84 -4.99
CA THR A 337 -43.67 15.49 -6.15
C THR A 337 -42.85 16.64 -6.70
N SER A 338 -41.90 17.16 -5.93
CA SER A 338 -41.02 18.26 -6.36
C SER A 338 -39.61 18.06 -5.83
N VAL A 339 -38.61 18.31 -6.67
CA VAL A 339 -37.19 18.12 -6.37
C VAL A 339 -36.46 19.46 -6.39
N ALA A 340 -35.69 19.73 -5.35
CA ALA A 340 -34.66 20.76 -5.39
C ALA A 340 -33.34 20.09 -5.72
N LEU A 341 -32.81 20.37 -6.92
CA LEU A 341 -31.60 19.74 -7.46
C LEU A 341 -30.39 20.64 -7.27
N GLU A 342 -29.35 20.11 -6.66
CA GLU A 342 -28.08 20.76 -6.36
C GLU A 342 -27.00 20.33 -7.37
N ALA A 343 -26.21 21.30 -7.85
CA ALA A 343 -24.92 21.06 -8.48
C ALA A 343 -23.87 21.99 -7.87
N ALA A 344 -22.83 21.44 -7.33
CA ALA A 344 -21.82 22.18 -6.58
C ALA A 344 -20.39 21.73 -6.91
N ILE A 345 -19.44 22.58 -6.54
CA ILE A 345 -18.03 22.23 -6.34
C ILE A 345 -17.71 22.58 -4.89
N PHE A 346 -17.23 21.61 -4.13
CA PHE A 346 -16.79 21.79 -2.74
C PHE A 346 -15.25 21.77 -2.66
N ASP A 347 -14.70 22.25 -1.53
CA ASP A 347 -13.26 22.16 -1.30
C ASP A 347 -12.81 20.69 -1.25
N PRO A 348 -11.89 20.26 -2.13
CA PRO A 348 -11.50 18.85 -2.27
C PRO A 348 -10.79 18.31 -1.03
N ILE A 349 -10.06 19.16 -0.30
CA ILE A 349 -9.31 18.76 0.89
C ILE A 349 -10.26 18.52 2.06
N LEU A 350 -11.24 19.38 2.21
CA LEU A 350 -12.26 19.24 3.27
C LEU A 350 -13.12 18.01 3.03
N VAL A 351 -13.61 17.80 1.80
CA VAL A 351 -14.38 16.59 1.45
C VAL A 351 -13.57 15.33 1.72
N ARG A 352 -12.30 15.27 1.32
CA ARG A 352 -11.43 14.11 1.58
C ARG A 352 -11.24 13.84 3.07
N LYS A 353 -10.96 14.89 3.88
CA LYS A 353 -10.78 14.74 5.32
C LYS A 353 -12.05 14.25 6.01
N GLN A 354 -13.19 14.81 5.62
CA GLN A 354 -14.51 14.46 6.12
C GLN A 354 -14.89 13.02 5.76
N ALA A 355 -14.73 12.62 4.51
CA ALA A 355 -14.97 11.26 4.04
C ALA A 355 -14.15 10.23 4.83
N ARG A 356 -12.87 10.52 5.08
CA ARG A 356 -11.98 9.65 5.89
C ARG A 356 -12.37 9.62 7.36
N ARG A 357 -12.79 10.75 7.94
CA ARG A 357 -13.19 10.83 9.35
C ARG A 357 -14.40 9.96 9.65
N HIS A 358 -15.34 9.93 8.73
CA HIS A 358 -16.60 9.20 8.88
C HIS A 358 -16.59 7.81 8.21
N ASP A 359 -15.44 7.41 7.62
CA ASP A 359 -15.31 6.18 6.82
C ASP A 359 -16.38 6.07 5.71
N LEU A 360 -16.65 7.21 5.04
CA LEU A 360 -17.67 7.37 4.01
C LEU A 360 -17.04 7.64 2.65
N HIS A 361 -16.69 6.57 1.93
CA HIS A 361 -16.23 6.67 0.55
C HIS A 361 -17.38 6.47 -0.42
N SER A 362 -17.90 7.58 -0.97
CA SER A 362 -18.96 7.57 -1.98
C SER A 362 -18.41 7.91 -3.37
N GLU A 363 -19.19 7.58 -4.42
CA GLU A 363 -18.88 8.02 -5.79
C GLU A 363 -18.80 9.55 -5.92
N SER A 364 -19.55 10.28 -5.09
CA SER A 364 -19.50 11.74 -5.01
C SER A 364 -18.22 12.23 -4.35
N SER A 365 -17.85 11.69 -3.16
CA SER A 365 -16.64 12.11 -2.44
C SER A 365 -15.37 11.83 -3.25
N THR A 366 -15.33 10.69 -3.96
CA THR A 366 -14.22 10.31 -4.85
C THR A 366 -13.99 11.35 -5.94
N ARG A 367 -15.06 11.91 -6.52
CA ARG A 367 -14.94 12.95 -7.54
C ARG A 367 -14.58 14.30 -6.95
N PHE A 368 -15.26 14.72 -5.88
CA PHE A 368 -14.97 16.02 -5.25
C PHE A 368 -13.55 16.11 -4.71
N GLU A 369 -13.02 15.04 -4.09
CA GLU A 369 -11.65 15.06 -3.55
C GLU A 369 -10.55 15.14 -4.63
N ARG A 370 -10.87 14.73 -5.88
CA ARG A 370 -9.96 14.75 -7.03
C ARG A 370 -10.22 15.90 -7.99
N GLY A 371 -11.28 16.67 -7.74
CA GLY A 371 -11.71 17.78 -8.55
C GLY A 371 -12.86 17.44 -9.49
N VAL A 372 -13.68 18.44 -9.76
CA VAL A 372 -14.82 18.38 -10.67
C VAL A 372 -14.65 19.45 -11.75
N ASN A 373 -15.03 19.12 -12.99
CA ASN A 373 -14.93 20.04 -14.12
C ASN A 373 -15.82 21.28 -13.93
N PRO A 374 -15.26 22.47 -13.72
CA PRO A 374 -16.05 23.67 -13.48
C PRO A 374 -16.81 24.17 -14.73
N GLU A 375 -16.41 23.76 -15.94
CA GLU A 375 -17.05 24.15 -17.19
C GLU A 375 -18.42 23.49 -17.39
N THR A 376 -18.68 22.37 -16.74
CA THR A 376 -19.86 21.54 -17.00
C THR A 376 -20.92 21.57 -15.91
N VAL A 377 -20.70 22.25 -14.78
CA VAL A 377 -21.62 22.29 -13.62
C VAL A 377 -23.04 22.67 -14.02
N GLU A 378 -23.19 23.77 -14.76
CA GLU A 378 -24.49 24.23 -15.21
C GLU A 378 -25.11 23.33 -16.28
N THR A 379 -24.29 22.83 -17.20
CA THR A 379 -24.74 21.91 -18.24
C THR A 379 -25.26 20.60 -17.62
N ALA A 380 -24.57 20.05 -16.65
CA ALA A 380 -24.94 18.84 -15.92
C ALA A 380 -26.24 19.04 -15.13
N LEU A 381 -26.38 20.19 -14.44
CA LEU A 381 -27.59 20.56 -13.71
C LEU A 381 -28.80 20.66 -14.63
N ASN A 382 -28.63 21.34 -15.79
CA ASN A 382 -29.68 21.53 -16.77
C ASN A 382 -30.15 20.23 -17.41
N GLU A 383 -29.20 19.37 -17.81
CA GLU A 383 -29.53 18.08 -18.41
C GLU A 383 -30.21 17.16 -17.39
N ALA A 384 -29.73 17.10 -16.15
CA ALA A 384 -30.36 16.33 -15.07
C ALA A 384 -31.79 16.79 -14.81
N ALA A 385 -32.02 18.12 -14.73
CA ALA A 385 -33.35 18.66 -14.52
C ALA A 385 -34.32 18.32 -15.66
N GLN A 386 -33.83 18.35 -16.91
CA GLN A 386 -34.64 17.97 -18.07
C GLN A 386 -35.00 16.48 -18.03
N MET A 387 -34.01 15.63 -17.75
CA MET A 387 -34.22 14.17 -17.68
C MET A 387 -35.19 13.79 -16.54
N ILE A 388 -35.05 14.41 -15.35
CA ILE A 388 -35.96 14.17 -14.23
C ILE A 388 -37.41 14.57 -14.61
N ALA A 389 -37.58 15.75 -15.26
CA ALA A 389 -38.87 16.19 -15.72
C ALA A 389 -39.49 15.23 -16.76
N GLU A 390 -38.71 14.79 -17.77
CA GLU A 390 -39.20 13.86 -18.81
C GLU A 390 -39.59 12.51 -18.22
N LEU A 391 -38.71 11.92 -17.40
CA LEU A 391 -38.96 10.61 -16.82
C LEU A 391 -40.02 10.62 -15.71
N GLY A 392 -40.13 11.74 -14.99
CA GLY A 392 -41.15 11.96 -13.96
C GLY A 392 -42.49 12.55 -14.45
N GLY A 393 -42.54 13.04 -15.70
CA GLY A 393 -43.74 13.73 -16.24
C GLY A 393 -43.95 15.11 -15.66
N GLY A 394 -42.90 15.76 -15.13
CA GLY A 394 -42.99 17.05 -14.46
C GLY A 394 -42.53 18.25 -15.30
N ALA A 395 -42.31 19.38 -14.65
CA ALA A 395 -41.93 20.66 -15.26
C ALA A 395 -40.70 21.29 -14.61
N VAL A 396 -39.76 21.78 -15.42
CA VAL A 396 -38.57 22.49 -14.96
C VAL A 396 -38.92 23.98 -14.76
N THR A 397 -38.56 24.51 -13.59
CA THR A 397 -38.77 25.96 -13.28
C THR A 397 -37.79 26.85 -14.07
N LYS A 398 -38.16 28.14 -14.24
CA LYS A 398 -37.36 29.08 -15.02
C LYS A 398 -36.14 29.56 -14.24
N GLY A 399 -35.00 29.57 -14.91
CA GLY A 399 -33.74 30.09 -14.39
C GLY A 399 -33.05 29.14 -13.39
N ILE A 400 -31.84 29.52 -13.02
CA ILE A 400 -31.01 28.87 -12.00
C ILE A 400 -30.80 29.83 -10.85
N VAL A 401 -30.78 29.34 -9.63
CA VAL A 401 -30.32 30.11 -8.48
C VAL A 401 -28.84 29.76 -8.25
N THR A 402 -28.01 30.81 -8.29
CA THR A 402 -26.56 30.72 -8.08
C THR A 402 -26.22 31.35 -6.73
N GLY A 403 -25.69 30.55 -5.81
CA GLY A 403 -25.18 30.99 -4.50
C GLY A 403 -23.74 31.46 -4.56
N SER A 404 -22.93 30.71 -5.32
CA SER A 404 -21.54 31.05 -5.60
C SER A 404 -21.15 30.54 -6.98
N GLU A 405 -20.20 31.21 -7.61
CA GLU A 405 -19.61 30.83 -8.89
C GLU A 405 -18.16 31.33 -8.93
N ARG A 406 -17.22 30.40 -9.09
CA ARG A 406 -15.80 30.75 -9.24
C ARG A 406 -15.49 31.06 -10.70
N ASP A 407 -14.54 31.95 -10.90
CA ASP A 407 -13.98 32.16 -12.25
C ASP A 407 -13.27 30.91 -12.76
N LEU A 408 -13.39 30.67 -14.07
CA LEU A 408 -12.67 29.59 -14.71
C LEU A 408 -11.18 29.91 -14.78
N ILE A 409 -10.35 29.08 -14.15
CA ILE A 409 -8.89 29.22 -14.22
C ILE A 409 -8.40 28.46 -15.44
N THR A 410 -7.85 29.19 -16.42
CA THR A 410 -7.25 28.63 -17.63
C THR A 410 -5.78 29.04 -17.70
N PRO A 411 -4.86 28.27 -17.13
CA PRO A 411 -3.43 28.59 -17.14
C PRO A 411 -2.89 28.79 -18.54
N THR A 412 -2.03 29.79 -18.71
CA THR A 412 -1.32 30.04 -19.96
C THR A 412 0.17 29.76 -19.75
N ILE A 413 0.71 28.80 -20.48
CA ILE A 413 2.07 28.28 -20.28
C ILE A 413 2.84 28.43 -21.60
N ALA A 414 4.02 29.05 -21.54
CA ALA A 414 4.90 29.20 -22.70
C ALA A 414 5.93 28.06 -22.74
N LEU A 415 6.14 27.49 -23.93
CA LEU A 415 7.04 26.36 -24.15
C LEU A 415 7.75 26.54 -25.50
N SER A 416 9.06 26.29 -25.58
CA SER A 416 9.78 26.36 -26.84
C SER A 416 9.94 24.98 -27.50
N LEU A 417 9.91 24.93 -28.82
CA LEU A 417 10.12 23.71 -29.58
C LEU A 417 11.48 23.07 -29.29
N SER A 418 12.53 23.90 -29.17
CA SER A 418 13.86 23.42 -28.82
C SER A 418 13.88 22.75 -27.43
N ARG A 419 13.12 23.27 -26.47
CA ARG A 419 12.99 22.67 -25.13
C ARG A 419 12.25 21.34 -25.16
N ILE A 420 11.14 21.26 -25.93
CA ILE A 420 10.38 20.02 -26.13
C ILE A 420 11.31 18.91 -26.65
N ASN A 421 11.98 19.21 -27.79
CA ASN A 421 12.85 18.21 -28.42
C ASN A 421 14.05 17.83 -27.57
N HIS A 422 14.62 18.78 -26.80
CA HIS A 422 15.73 18.48 -25.89
C HIS A 422 15.29 17.54 -24.75
N VAL A 423 14.14 17.80 -24.11
CA VAL A 423 13.69 17.01 -22.96
C VAL A 423 13.21 15.63 -23.40
N LEU A 424 12.42 15.55 -24.48
CA LEU A 424 11.86 14.29 -24.95
C LEU A 424 12.82 13.48 -25.85
N GLY A 425 13.94 14.08 -26.27
CA GLY A 425 14.89 13.46 -27.20
C GLY A 425 14.35 13.32 -28.62
N THR A 426 13.34 14.13 -28.98
CA THR A 426 12.62 14.04 -30.25
C THR A 426 13.12 15.06 -31.27
N THR A 427 12.54 15.04 -32.47
CA THR A 427 12.77 15.99 -33.56
C THR A 427 11.46 16.48 -34.14
N LEU A 428 10.47 16.73 -33.27
CA LEU A 428 9.15 17.24 -33.65
C LEU A 428 9.26 18.63 -34.25
N ASN A 429 8.36 18.95 -35.16
CA ASN A 429 8.15 20.30 -35.67
C ASN A 429 6.98 21.01 -34.96
N VAL A 430 6.80 22.31 -35.26
CA VAL A 430 5.75 23.11 -34.56
C VAL A 430 4.35 22.58 -34.86
N GLU A 431 4.10 22.20 -36.12
CA GLU A 431 2.80 21.70 -36.58
C GLU A 431 2.41 20.40 -35.88
N GLU A 432 3.34 19.49 -35.65
CA GLU A 432 3.11 18.24 -34.94
C GLU A 432 2.77 18.48 -33.48
N VAL A 433 3.44 19.42 -32.82
CA VAL A 433 3.15 19.80 -31.42
C VAL A 433 1.79 20.49 -31.32
N VAL A 434 1.48 21.39 -32.24
CA VAL A 434 0.19 22.09 -32.27
C VAL A 434 -0.96 21.10 -32.51
N ASP A 435 -0.81 20.14 -33.41
CA ASP A 435 -1.81 19.09 -33.67
C ASP A 435 -2.10 18.28 -32.36
N ILE A 436 -1.07 17.96 -31.59
CA ILE A 436 -1.25 17.28 -30.29
C ILE A 436 -2.11 18.13 -29.33
N PHE A 437 -1.80 19.42 -29.20
CA PHE A 437 -2.57 20.31 -28.35
C PHE A 437 -3.99 20.55 -28.86
N ASP A 438 -4.17 20.68 -30.17
CA ASP A 438 -5.50 20.83 -30.79
C ASP A 438 -6.37 19.60 -30.51
N ARG A 439 -5.82 18.38 -30.64
CA ARG A 439 -6.53 17.14 -30.31
C ARG A 439 -6.91 17.07 -28.82
N LEU A 440 -6.08 17.60 -27.93
CA LEU A 440 -6.37 17.73 -26.51
C LEU A 440 -7.38 18.87 -26.20
N GLY A 441 -7.67 19.73 -27.18
CA GLY A 441 -8.52 20.91 -27.02
C GLY A 441 -7.82 22.01 -26.22
N PHE A 442 -6.50 22.11 -26.28
CA PHE A 442 -5.70 23.19 -25.71
C PHE A 442 -5.48 24.25 -26.79
N ALA A 443 -5.84 25.48 -26.49
CA ALA A 443 -5.66 26.58 -27.45
C ALA A 443 -4.19 27.01 -27.50
N THR A 444 -3.67 27.23 -28.69
CA THR A 444 -2.26 27.59 -28.95
C THR A 444 -2.10 28.92 -29.63
N VAL A 445 -1.07 29.68 -29.26
CA VAL A 445 -0.58 30.87 -29.99
C VAL A 445 0.90 30.65 -30.29
N ILE A 446 1.29 30.80 -31.57
CA ILE A 446 2.62 30.52 -32.08
C ILE A 446 3.34 31.83 -32.36
N ASP A 447 4.59 31.97 -31.88
CA ASP A 447 5.52 33.04 -32.22
C ASP A 447 6.91 32.42 -32.51
N GLY A 448 7.14 32.09 -33.76
CA GLY A 448 8.33 31.33 -34.19
C GLY A 448 8.39 29.95 -33.59
N GLU A 449 9.41 29.66 -32.77
CA GLU A 449 9.56 28.41 -32.04
C GLU A 449 8.88 28.43 -30.66
N GLN A 450 8.33 29.59 -30.24
CA GLN A 450 7.62 29.69 -29.00
C GLN A 450 6.14 29.33 -29.20
N ILE A 451 5.63 28.44 -28.35
CA ILE A 451 4.25 27.99 -28.35
C ILE A 451 3.66 28.37 -26.99
N THR A 452 2.69 29.24 -27.01
CA THR A 452 1.94 29.59 -25.79
C THR A 452 0.65 28.80 -25.76
N VAL A 453 0.47 27.97 -24.74
CA VAL A 453 -0.64 27.03 -24.59
C VAL A 453 -1.58 27.52 -23.51
N THR A 454 -2.87 27.67 -23.84
CA THR A 454 -3.94 27.95 -22.86
C THR A 454 -4.64 26.63 -22.52
N VAL A 455 -4.54 26.21 -21.26
CA VAL A 455 -5.10 24.95 -20.78
C VAL A 455 -6.56 25.15 -20.37
N PRO A 456 -7.51 24.32 -20.84
CA PRO A 456 -8.92 24.44 -20.45
C PRO A 456 -9.11 24.05 -18.99
N ALA A 457 -10.11 24.64 -18.31
CA ALA A 457 -10.32 24.46 -16.87
C ALA A 457 -10.64 23.02 -16.47
N ARG A 458 -11.08 22.17 -17.40
CA ARG A 458 -11.27 20.73 -17.17
C ARG A 458 -9.96 19.95 -16.90
N ARG A 459 -8.80 20.54 -17.23
CA ARG A 459 -7.45 19.94 -16.99
C ARG A 459 -6.73 20.76 -15.91
N TRP A 460 -7.32 20.76 -14.72
CA TRP A 460 -6.77 21.45 -13.56
C TRP A 460 -5.43 20.85 -13.05
N ASP A 461 -5.04 19.70 -13.56
CA ASP A 461 -3.76 19.04 -13.30
C ASP A 461 -2.59 19.67 -14.10
N VAL A 462 -2.86 20.35 -15.20
CA VAL A 462 -1.83 20.91 -16.10
C VAL A 462 -1.58 22.38 -15.77
N ASN A 463 -0.45 22.68 -15.11
CA ASN A 463 -0.16 24.02 -14.58
C ASN A 463 1.24 24.51 -14.89
N ILE A 464 2.18 23.63 -15.25
CA ILE A 464 3.59 23.94 -15.50
C ILE A 464 4.08 23.35 -16.83
N GLU A 465 5.27 23.77 -17.27
CA GLU A 465 5.92 23.30 -18.49
C GLU A 465 6.04 21.76 -18.52
N ALA A 466 6.38 21.14 -17.39
CA ALA A 466 6.54 19.69 -17.32
C ALA A 466 5.24 18.93 -17.64
N ASP A 467 4.09 19.46 -17.23
CA ASP A 467 2.79 18.86 -17.50
C ASP A 467 2.48 18.91 -19.02
N LEU A 468 2.85 20.01 -19.71
CA LEU A 468 2.71 20.07 -21.16
C LEU A 468 3.65 19.10 -21.89
N LEU A 469 4.87 18.90 -21.40
CA LEU A 469 5.79 17.91 -21.95
C LEU A 469 5.23 16.49 -21.78
N GLU A 470 4.59 16.21 -20.66
CA GLU A 470 3.88 14.94 -20.43
C GLU A 470 2.75 14.75 -21.45
N GLU A 471 1.92 15.76 -21.66
CA GLU A 471 0.83 15.71 -22.63
C GLU A 471 1.35 15.44 -24.05
N ILE A 472 2.44 16.09 -24.45
CA ILE A 472 3.08 15.81 -25.76
C ILE A 472 3.58 14.37 -25.81
N ALA A 473 4.33 13.93 -24.78
CA ALA A 473 4.95 12.61 -24.76
C ALA A 473 3.91 11.48 -24.81
N ARG A 474 2.80 11.57 -24.03
CA ARG A 474 1.78 10.55 -23.99
C ARG A 474 0.96 10.44 -25.29
N ILE A 475 0.63 11.58 -25.92
CA ILE A 475 -0.12 11.59 -27.20
C ILE A 475 0.79 11.19 -28.37
N TYR A 476 2.05 11.64 -28.39
CA TYR A 476 3.07 11.18 -29.34
C TYR A 476 3.32 9.69 -29.21
N GLY A 477 3.26 9.18 -27.99
CA GLY A 477 3.45 7.78 -27.60
C GLY A 477 4.84 7.52 -27.02
N TYR A 478 4.91 7.04 -25.80
CA TYR A 478 6.17 6.71 -25.11
C TYR A 478 7.02 5.70 -25.88
N ASP A 479 6.40 4.79 -26.64
CA ASP A 479 7.09 3.80 -27.47
C ASP A 479 7.87 4.45 -28.64
N ASN A 480 7.52 5.68 -29.02
CA ASN A 480 8.19 6.44 -30.07
C ASN A 480 9.35 7.31 -29.55
N LEU A 481 9.49 7.43 -28.22
CA LEU A 481 10.60 8.18 -27.63
C LEU A 481 11.91 7.38 -27.75
N PRO A 482 13.03 8.04 -28.14
CA PRO A 482 14.28 7.34 -28.31
C PRO A 482 14.88 6.90 -26.96
N SER A 483 15.33 5.66 -26.89
CA SER A 483 16.13 5.17 -25.76
C SER A 483 17.57 5.58 -25.94
N THR A 484 18.05 6.53 -25.15
CA THR A 484 19.44 7.00 -25.20
C THR A 484 20.17 6.73 -23.90
N LEU A 485 21.47 6.48 -23.99
CA LEU A 485 22.30 6.41 -22.79
C LEU A 485 22.70 7.84 -22.39
N PRO A 486 22.71 8.18 -21.10
CA PRO A 486 23.21 9.47 -20.65
C PRO A 486 24.72 9.61 -20.97
N GLU A 487 25.09 10.73 -21.59
CA GLU A 487 26.49 11.07 -21.77
C GLU A 487 27.04 11.59 -20.44
N GLN A 488 28.00 10.85 -19.89
CA GLN A 488 28.69 11.24 -18.66
C GLN A 488 30.18 11.09 -18.78
N SER A 489 30.92 12.00 -18.19
CA SER A 489 32.37 11.81 -18.00
C SER A 489 32.59 10.65 -17.03
N SER A 490 33.39 9.67 -17.43
CA SER A 490 33.78 8.57 -16.55
C SER A 490 34.64 9.08 -15.41
N ASN A 491 34.11 9.08 -14.21
CA ASN A 491 34.88 9.30 -13.00
C ASN A 491 35.13 7.96 -12.30
N ILE A 492 36.34 7.79 -11.77
CA ILE A 492 36.65 6.61 -10.94
C ILE A 492 35.82 6.72 -9.67
N GLY A 493 34.86 5.83 -9.54
CA GLY A 493 34.05 5.71 -8.33
C GLY A 493 34.87 5.14 -7.17
N ALA A 494 34.64 5.62 -5.96
CA ALA A 494 35.20 5.05 -4.74
C ALA A 494 34.09 4.85 -3.71
N LEU A 495 34.28 3.85 -2.84
CA LEU A 495 33.41 3.66 -1.70
C LEU A 495 33.72 4.71 -0.62
N THR A 496 32.69 5.20 0.04
CA THR A 496 32.86 5.95 1.29
C THR A 496 33.42 5.03 2.38
N GLU A 497 34.01 5.61 3.43
CA GLU A 497 34.53 4.82 4.56
C GLU A 497 33.44 3.94 5.20
N ARG A 498 32.23 4.45 5.34
CA ARG A 498 31.06 3.69 5.83
C ARG A 498 30.72 2.51 4.91
N GLN A 499 30.65 2.73 3.61
CA GLN A 499 30.39 1.66 2.65
C GLN A 499 31.50 0.60 2.65
N GLN A 500 32.76 1.05 2.79
CA GLN A 500 33.92 0.15 2.91
C GLN A 500 33.82 -0.68 4.19
N LEU A 501 33.50 -0.05 5.33
CA LEU A 501 33.32 -0.73 6.62
C LEU A 501 32.22 -1.81 6.52
N ILE A 502 31.06 -1.45 6.03
CA ILE A 502 29.92 -2.37 5.89
C ILE A 502 30.29 -3.58 5.01
N ARG A 503 30.90 -3.35 3.85
CA ARG A 503 31.32 -4.43 2.95
C ARG A 503 32.39 -5.33 3.58
N THR A 504 33.37 -4.71 4.24
CA THR A 504 34.42 -5.44 4.94
C THR A 504 33.83 -6.27 6.08
N SER A 505 32.89 -5.72 6.85
CA SER A 505 32.21 -6.43 7.94
C SER A 505 31.52 -7.70 7.43
N ARG A 506 30.78 -7.58 6.35
CA ARG A 506 30.11 -8.74 5.71
C ARG A 506 31.09 -9.83 5.29
N HIS A 507 32.10 -9.45 4.50
CA HIS A 507 33.11 -10.40 4.03
C HIS A 507 33.87 -11.11 5.17
N VAL A 508 34.15 -10.38 6.25
CA VAL A 508 34.84 -10.98 7.40
C VAL A 508 33.94 -11.99 8.09
N LEU A 509 32.66 -11.66 8.35
CA LEU A 509 31.75 -12.56 9.03
C LEU A 509 31.38 -13.78 8.17
N GLU A 510 31.18 -13.59 6.88
CA GLU A 510 30.98 -14.68 5.91
C GLU A 510 32.18 -15.62 5.88
N GLY A 511 33.41 -15.05 5.87
CA GLY A 511 34.64 -15.81 5.95
C GLY A 511 34.86 -16.53 7.29
N LEU A 512 34.15 -16.15 8.34
CA LEU A 512 34.13 -16.80 9.65
C LEU A 512 32.97 -17.81 9.80
N GLY A 513 32.21 -18.06 8.73
CA GLY A 513 31.19 -19.10 8.68
C GLY A 513 29.77 -18.63 9.01
N LEU A 514 29.52 -17.33 9.18
CA LEU A 514 28.17 -16.84 9.41
C LEU A 514 27.44 -16.53 8.10
N ASN A 515 26.13 -16.75 8.07
CA ASN A 515 25.27 -16.37 6.97
C ASN A 515 24.53 -15.07 7.27
N GLN A 516 24.33 -14.22 6.27
CA GLN A 516 23.59 -12.97 6.45
C GLN A 516 22.09 -13.25 6.61
N ALA A 517 21.49 -12.61 7.64
CA ALA A 517 20.06 -12.52 7.83
C ALA A 517 19.60 -11.07 7.67
N ILE A 518 18.34 -10.90 7.31
CA ILE A 518 17.67 -9.59 7.28
C ILE A 518 16.34 -9.75 7.99
N SER A 519 16.30 -9.32 9.25
CA SER A 519 15.12 -9.39 10.09
C SER A 519 14.26 -8.14 9.91
N TYR A 520 13.00 -8.21 10.34
CA TYR A 520 12.10 -7.07 10.26
C TYR A 520 12.51 -5.94 11.21
N SER A 521 12.42 -4.68 10.71
CA SER A 521 12.80 -3.50 11.52
C SER A 521 11.75 -3.14 12.58
N LEU A 522 10.54 -3.64 12.43
CA LEU A 522 9.44 -3.46 13.37
C LEU A 522 9.21 -4.75 14.16
N THR A 523 8.90 -4.61 15.44
CA THR A 523 8.66 -5.73 16.34
C THR A 523 7.64 -5.33 17.43
N THR A 524 7.39 -6.17 18.42
CA THR A 524 6.58 -5.79 19.58
C THR A 524 7.37 -4.80 20.45
N THR A 525 6.67 -3.97 21.23
CA THR A 525 7.29 -3.03 22.17
C THR A 525 8.24 -3.73 23.15
N GLU A 526 7.86 -4.90 23.62
CA GLU A 526 8.62 -5.72 24.55
C GLU A 526 9.94 -6.22 23.93
N LYS A 527 9.89 -6.80 22.74
CA LYS A 527 11.08 -7.26 22.01
C LYS A 527 11.99 -6.13 21.56
N ALA A 528 11.43 -4.96 21.25
CA ALA A 528 12.22 -3.80 20.84
C ALA A 528 13.18 -3.32 21.94
N THR A 529 12.81 -3.48 23.21
CA THR A 529 13.61 -3.05 24.36
C THR A 529 14.54 -4.13 24.93
N GLN A 530 14.43 -5.36 24.44
CA GLN A 530 15.36 -6.44 24.82
C GLN A 530 16.73 -6.24 24.16
N PHE A 531 17.78 -6.68 24.82
CA PHE A 531 19.16 -6.77 24.29
C PHE A 531 19.79 -5.43 23.87
N GLN A 532 19.36 -4.31 24.41
CA GLN A 532 19.98 -3.01 24.08
C GLN A 532 21.45 -2.99 24.50
N VAL A 533 22.31 -2.41 23.66
CA VAL A 533 23.72 -2.18 24.02
C VAL A 533 23.81 -1.25 25.19
N GLU A 534 23.13 -0.11 25.12
CA GLU A 534 22.92 0.82 26.23
C GLU A 534 21.42 0.92 26.52
N PRO A 535 21.01 0.96 27.80
CA PRO A 535 19.60 1.14 28.15
C PRO A 535 19.09 2.51 27.65
N HIS A 536 18.08 2.51 26.82
CA HIS A 536 17.45 3.71 26.28
C HIS A 536 16.03 3.88 26.83
N SER A 537 15.42 4.98 26.46
CA SER A 537 14.02 5.27 26.73
C SER A 537 13.08 4.35 25.91
N ASN A 538 11.81 4.67 25.86
CA ASN A 538 10.81 3.87 25.14
C ASN A 538 11.11 3.79 23.64
N PRO A 539 10.80 2.68 22.97
CA PRO A 539 10.96 2.56 21.54
C PRO A 539 9.97 3.45 20.79
N MET A 540 10.33 3.88 19.59
CA MET A 540 9.41 4.54 18.67
C MET A 540 8.27 3.57 18.29
N GLN A 541 7.03 4.02 18.42
CA GLN A 541 5.83 3.26 18.05
C GLN A 541 5.17 3.85 16.82
N LEU A 542 4.49 3.00 16.04
CA LEU A 542 3.66 3.42 14.93
C LEU A 542 2.28 3.84 15.45
N ASP A 543 1.73 4.92 14.92
CA ASP A 543 0.37 5.38 15.26
C ASP A 543 -0.71 4.39 14.79
N TYR A 544 -0.49 3.77 13.60
CA TYR A 544 -1.41 2.81 12.98
C TYR A 544 -0.65 1.58 12.50
N PRO A 545 -0.31 0.64 13.41
CA PRO A 545 0.41 -0.57 13.02
C PRO A 545 -0.49 -1.54 12.26
N MET A 546 0.03 -2.19 11.24
CA MET A 546 -0.70 -3.22 10.48
C MET A 546 -0.97 -4.49 11.28
N SER A 547 -0.17 -4.79 12.30
CA SER A 547 -0.35 -5.92 13.20
C SER A 547 0.23 -5.63 14.57
N GLN A 548 -0.19 -6.38 15.58
CA GLN A 548 0.33 -6.29 16.94
C GLN A 548 1.79 -6.74 17.06
N ASP A 549 2.28 -7.51 16.08
CA ASP A 549 3.66 -7.98 16.04
C ASP A 549 4.65 -6.95 15.51
N HIS A 550 4.16 -5.86 14.90
CA HIS A 550 4.97 -4.85 14.21
C HIS A 550 4.59 -3.43 14.63
N VAL A 551 4.56 -3.17 15.94
CA VAL A 551 4.10 -1.90 16.52
C VAL A 551 5.23 -0.92 16.86
N ALA A 552 6.45 -1.42 17.05
CA ALA A 552 7.58 -0.62 17.53
C ALA A 552 8.84 -0.85 16.69
N ALA A 553 9.63 0.20 16.52
CA ALA A 553 10.93 0.12 15.87
C ALA A 553 11.96 -0.56 16.79
N ARG A 554 12.79 -1.46 16.25
CA ARG A 554 13.80 -2.22 16.98
C ARG A 554 14.91 -1.32 17.54
N MET A 555 15.38 -1.62 18.75
CA MET A 555 16.52 -0.96 19.41
C MET A 555 17.71 -1.92 19.60
N SER A 556 17.62 -3.13 19.03
CA SER A 556 18.66 -4.16 18.95
C SER A 556 18.34 -5.07 17.77
N LEU A 557 19.35 -5.71 17.18
CA LEU A 557 19.20 -6.70 16.12
C LEU A 557 18.95 -8.11 16.68
N ILE A 558 19.29 -8.36 17.94
CA ILE A 558 19.28 -9.71 18.56
C ILE A 558 17.88 -10.32 18.58
N SER A 559 16.85 -9.56 18.96
CA SER A 559 15.47 -10.09 19.02
C SER A 559 14.99 -10.64 17.67
N GLY A 560 15.36 -9.98 16.56
CA GLY A 560 15.10 -10.43 15.20
C GLY A 560 15.84 -11.73 14.90
N LEU A 561 17.16 -11.76 15.12
CA LEU A 561 17.99 -12.93 14.89
C LEU A 561 17.54 -14.14 15.72
N LEU A 562 17.11 -13.97 16.98
CA LEU A 562 16.55 -15.07 17.79
C LEU A 562 15.24 -15.61 17.20
N THR A 563 14.43 -14.75 16.60
CA THR A 563 13.22 -15.17 15.89
C THR A 563 13.58 -15.98 14.63
N ASP A 564 14.64 -15.60 13.92
CA ASP A 564 15.15 -16.32 12.75
C ASP A 564 15.73 -17.69 13.16
N VAL A 565 16.46 -17.76 14.29
CA VAL A 565 16.89 -19.03 14.87
C VAL A 565 15.71 -19.92 15.19
N ALA A 566 14.69 -19.40 15.89
CA ALA A 566 13.50 -20.18 16.24
C ALA A 566 12.78 -20.70 14.98
N TYR A 567 12.70 -19.90 13.93
CA TYR A 567 12.14 -20.30 12.64
C TYR A 567 12.89 -21.47 12.01
N ASN A 568 14.22 -21.43 12.00
CA ASN A 568 15.08 -22.46 11.43
C ASN A 568 15.04 -23.75 12.27
N VAL A 569 15.16 -23.63 13.60
CA VAL A 569 15.12 -24.80 14.52
C VAL A 569 13.77 -25.53 14.42
N ALA A 570 12.65 -24.79 14.33
CA ALA A 570 11.33 -25.40 14.10
C ALA A 570 11.25 -26.19 12.78
N ARG A 571 12.14 -25.91 11.82
CA ARG A 571 12.27 -26.61 10.54
C ARG A 571 13.41 -27.62 10.50
N LYS A 572 13.89 -28.01 11.69
CA LYS A 572 14.92 -29.03 11.89
C LYS A 572 16.33 -28.64 11.45
N GLN A 573 16.57 -27.35 11.20
CA GLN A 573 17.94 -26.82 11.07
C GLN A 573 18.45 -26.54 12.47
N LYS A 574 19.33 -27.39 12.96
CA LYS A 574 19.83 -27.31 14.35
C LYS A 574 21.04 -26.40 14.48
N ASP A 575 21.84 -26.32 13.42
CA ASP A 575 23.11 -25.61 13.36
C ASP A 575 22.86 -24.30 12.62
N VAL A 576 22.77 -23.21 13.38
CA VAL A 576 22.39 -21.89 12.84
C VAL A 576 23.41 -20.85 13.28
N GLN A 577 24.17 -20.33 12.31
CA GLN A 577 25.13 -19.26 12.48
C GLN A 577 24.72 -18.10 11.55
N LEU A 578 24.10 -17.05 12.12
CA LEU A 578 23.62 -15.91 11.37
C LEU A 578 24.27 -14.62 11.86
N TYR A 579 24.39 -13.64 10.95
CA TYR A 579 24.67 -12.26 11.30
C TYR A 579 23.71 -11.32 10.60
N GLU A 580 23.44 -10.18 11.21
CA GLU A 580 22.72 -9.07 10.61
C GLU A 580 23.52 -7.79 10.77
N GLN A 581 23.61 -7.00 9.70
CA GLN A 581 24.05 -5.61 9.73
C GLN A 581 22.85 -4.77 9.37
N GLY A 582 22.45 -3.88 10.24
CA GLY A 582 21.25 -3.08 10.06
C GLY A 582 21.14 -1.95 11.08
N ARG A 583 20.09 -1.14 10.88
CA ARG A 583 19.83 0.00 11.74
C ARG A 583 18.96 -0.36 12.92
N ILE A 584 19.29 0.24 14.05
CA ILE A 584 18.45 0.35 15.23
C ILE A 584 17.96 1.80 15.37
N PHE A 585 16.89 1.99 16.14
CA PHE A 585 16.21 3.29 16.25
C PHE A 585 16.16 3.72 17.71
N VAL A 586 16.96 4.74 18.05
CA VAL A 586 17.10 5.25 19.42
C VAL A 586 16.31 6.55 19.55
N THR A 587 15.34 6.58 20.47
CA THR A 587 14.55 7.79 20.72
C THR A 587 15.22 8.72 21.72
N HIS A 588 15.13 10.02 21.47
CA HIS A 588 15.59 11.07 22.37
C HIS A 588 14.42 11.98 22.72
N PRO A 589 14.30 12.43 24.00
CA PRO A 589 13.15 13.23 24.44
C PRO A 589 12.90 14.52 23.66
N ASP A 590 13.98 15.13 23.14
CA ASP A 590 13.94 16.42 22.47
C ASP A 590 13.86 16.32 20.93
N GLN A 591 13.75 15.11 20.39
CA GLN A 591 13.72 14.85 18.95
C GLN A 591 12.44 14.18 18.51
N LYS A 592 11.83 14.65 17.40
CA LYS A 592 10.65 14.04 16.81
C LYS A 592 10.94 12.73 16.05
N ARG A 593 12.17 12.58 15.56
CA ARG A 593 12.61 11.39 14.82
C ARG A 593 13.65 10.65 15.65
N PRO A 594 13.62 9.31 15.66
CA PRO A 594 14.67 8.54 16.32
C PRO A 594 16.01 8.75 15.62
N GLU A 595 17.09 8.61 16.36
CA GLU A 595 18.43 8.47 15.82
C GLU A 595 18.57 7.07 15.23
N GLU A 596 19.08 6.99 14.01
CA GLU A 596 19.38 5.73 13.33
C GLU A 596 20.84 5.39 13.51
N GLN A 597 21.13 4.30 14.21
CA GLN A 597 22.49 3.82 14.43
C GLN A 597 22.72 2.51 13.69
N GLU A 598 23.85 2.40 12.99
CA GLU A 598 24.23 1.18 12.30
C GLU A 598 24.85 0.19 13.28
N HIS A 599 24.25 -1.01 13.39
CA HIS A 599 24.73 -2.08 14.26
C HIS A 599 25.10 -3.34 13.46
N LEU A 600 25.90 -4.18 14.07
CA LEU A 600 26.28 -5.51 13.60
C LEU A 600 26.03 -6.50 14.72
N ALA A 601 25.22 -7.51 14.46
CA ALA A 601 24.97 -8.58 15.44
C ALA A 601 25.18 -9.96 14.83
N GLY A 602 25.47 -10.92 15.68
CA GLY A 602 25.54 -12.33 15.28
C GLY A 602 24.92 -13.24 16.31
N VAL A 603 24.48 -14.41 15.84
CA VAL A 603 23.89 -15.47 16.63
C VAL A 603 24.46 -16.82 16.20
N LEU A 604 24.80 -17.66 17.19
CA LEU A 604 25.34 -18.98 16.98
C LEU A 604 24.63 -19.99 17.90
N THR A 605 24.20 -21.10 17.31
CA THR A 605 23.60 -22.23 18.03
C THR A 605 23.88 -23.53 17.31
N GLY A 606 23.87 -24.65 18.05
CA GLY A 606 24.11 -25.97 17.52
C GLY A 606 25.59 -26.34 17.44
N GLU A 607 25.98 -27.01 16.39
CA GLU A 607 27.35 -27.47 16.15
C GLU A 607 28.08 -26.52 15.22
N LEU A 608 29.27 -26.06 15.61
CA LEU A 608 30.17 -25.32 14.73
C LEU A 608 30.91 -26.27 13.79
N LEU A 609 31.25 -27.45 14.29
CA LEU A 609 31.90 -28.54 13.54
C LEU A 609 31.07 -29.81 13.72
N THR A 610 30.61 -30.38 12.63
CA THR A 610 29.86 -31.64 12.63
C THR A 610 30.79 -32.84 12.76
N ASP A 611 30.36 -33.87 13.47
CA ASP A 611 31.13 -35.13 13.59
C ASP A 611 31.34 -35.78 12.25
N ASN A 612 32.60 -36.16 11.98
CA ASN A 612 32.96 -36.88 10.81
C ASN A 612 34.21 -37.74 11.06
N TRP A 613 34.71 -38.49 10.07
CA TRP A 613 35.77 -39.45 10.21
C TRP A 613 37.11 -38.91 10.73
N HIS A 614 37.36 -37.61 10.71
CA HIS A 614 38.63 -36.98 11.09
C HIS A 614 38.52 -35.90 12.17
N GLN A 615 37.30 -35.51 12.55
CA GLN A 615 37.08 -34.50 13.60
C GLN A 615 35.84 -34.84 14.41
N ALA A 616 35.91 -34.63 15.72
CA ALA A 616 34.76 -34.73 16.63
C ALA A 616 33.82 -33.54 16.49
N GLU A 617 32.58 -33.75 16.87
CA GLU A 617 31.60 -32.63 16.99
C GLU A 617 32.10 -31.58 17.98
N HIS A 618 31.78 -30.30 17.68
CA HIS A 618 32.06 -29.18 18.56
C HIS A 618 30.83 -28.32 18.66
N HIS A 619 30.18 -28.37 19.80
CA HIS A 619 29.06 -27.47 20.11
C HIS A 619 29.56 -26.07 20.36
N VAL A 620 28.81 -25.09 19.82
CA VAL A 620 29.11 -23.66 20.00
C VAL A 620 29.19 -23.33 21.48
N ASP A 621 30.23 -22.59 21.86
CA ASP A 621 30.42 -22.06 23.19
C ASP A 621 30.69 -20.54 23.19
N PHE A 622 30.93 -19.98 24.38
CA PHE A 622 31.24 -18.55 24.55
C PHE A 622 32.52 -18.17 23.81
N TYR A 623 33.52 -19.03 23.77
CA TYR A 623 34.82 -18.74 23.18
C TYR A 623 34.80 -18.77 21.66
N ASP A 624 33.89 -19.54 21.05
CA ASP A 624 33.64 -19.51 19.62
C ASP A 624 33.08 -18.15 19.20
N ALA A 625 32.04 -17.68 19.88
CA ALA A 625 31.46 -16.38 19.63
C ALA A 625 32.48 -15.25 19.88
N LYS A 626 33.26 -15.35 20.97
CA LYS A 626 34.33 -14.39 21.29
C LYS A 626 35.43 -14.40 20.24
N GLY A 627 35.84 -15.55 19.74
CA GLY A 627 36.86 -15.71 18.70
C GLY A 627 36.43 -15.03 17.40
N ILE A 628 35.12 -15.14 17.03
CA ILE A 628 34.54 -14.44 15.86
C ILE A 628 34.64 -12.93 16.05
N VAL A 629 34.22 -12.41 17.20
CA VAL A 629 34.27 -10.98 17.49
C VAL A 629 35.71 -10.46 17.54
N GLU A 630 36.64 -11.18 18.19
CA GLU A 630 38.07 -10.82 18.23
C GLU A 630 38.69 -10.79 16.84
N ARG A 631 38.40 -11.79 16.02
CA ARG A 631 38.86 -11.83 14.63
C ARG A 631 38.29 -10.71 13.80
N TYR A 632 37.00 -10.44 13.94
CA TYR A 632 36.35 -9.31 13.28
C TYR A 632 37.02 -7.97 13.67
N LEU A 633 37.12 -7.66 14.95
CA LEU A 633 37.72 -6.41 15.43
C LEU A 633 39.20 -6.27 15.08
N THR A 634 39.95 -7.39 15.02
CA THR A 634 41.33 -7.41 14.55
C THR A 634 41.42 -6.98 13.08
N ASN A 635 40.48 -7.44 12.23
CA ASN A 635 40.42 -7.04 10.83
C ASN A 635 40.10 -5.55 10.65
N MET A 636 39.40 -4.95 11.60
CA MET A 636 39.12 -3.50 11.60
C MET A 636 40.35 -2.65 11.94
N ALA A 637 41.42 -3.26 12.45
CA ALA A 637 42.74 -2.62 12.73
C ALA A 637 42.63 -1.37 13.60
N LEU A 638 41.84 -1.44 14.67
CA LEU A 638 41.62 -0.30 15.57
C LEU A 638 42.90 0.01 16.38
N GLN A 639 43.17 1.31 16.64
CA GLN A 639 44.30 1.73 17.47
C GLN A 639 44.00 1.53 18.95
N GLN A 640 42.76 1.75 19.36
CA GLN A 640 42.30 1.62 20.73
C GLN A 640 42.40 0.15 21.20
N LYS A 641 42.64 -0.04 22.49
CA LYS A 641 42.58 -1.36 23.11
C LYS A 641 41.14 -1.87 23.10
N ILE A 642 40.96 -3.12 22.74
CA ILE A 642 39.68 -3.82 22.85
C ILE A 642 39.74 -4.59 24.16
N SER A 643 38.69 -4.51 24.95
CA SER A 643 38.58 -5.28 26.21
C SER A 643 37.18 -5.87 26.36
N PHE A 644 37.14 -7.05 27.00
CA PHE A 644 35.93 -7.77 27.36
C PHE A 644 35.82 -7.73 28.88
N VAL A 645 34.73 -7.17 29.40
CA VAL A 645 34.51 -7.02 30.83
C VAL A 645 33.28 -7.84 31.22
N ALA A 646 33.45 -8.78 32.14
CA ALA A 646 32.33 -9.62 32.59
C ALA A 646 31.17 -8.74 33.09
N ASN A 647 29.95 -9.04 32.64
CA ASN A 647 28.73 -8.36 33.03
C ASN A 647 27.69 -9.36 33.55
N HIS A 648 27.27 -9.16 34.80
CA HIS A 648 26.27 -9.99 35.49
C HIS A 648 24.87 -9.36 35.58
N GLU A 649 24.71 -8.13 35.04
CA GLU A 649 23.50 -7.33 35.23
C GLU A 649 22.52 -7.41 34.06
N ARG A 650 22.98 -7.91 32.88
CA ARG A 650 22.10 -8.09 31.72
C ARG A 650 21.15 -9.27 31.94
N LYS A 651 19.89 -8.96 32.22
CA LYS A 651 18.86 -9.95 32.62
C LYS A 651 18.51 -10.94 31.52
N GLU A 652 18.66 -10.54 30.26
CA GLU A 652 18.40 -11.32 29.06
C GLU A 652 19.52 -12.33 28.77
N MET A 653 20.67 -12.16 29.44
CA MET A 653 21.89 -12.92 29.20
C MET A 653 22.22 -13.81 30.37
N HIS A 654 23.01 -14.85 30.14
CA HIS A 654 23.48 -15.76 31.19
C HIS A 654 24.49 -15.04 32.11
N PRO A 655 24.28 -14.99 33.44
CA PRO A 655 25.09 -14.15 34.33
C PRO A 655 26.55 -14.56 34.44
N GLY A 656 26.90 -15.80 34.17
CA GLY A 656 28.29 -16.30 34.21
C GLY A 656 28.96 -16.39 32.83
N ARG A 657 28.25 -16.07 31.73
CA ARG A 657 28.77 -16.22 30.38
C ARG A 657 28.42 -14.99 29.49
N THR A 658 28.65 -13.80 30.06
CA THR A 658 28.34 -12.53 29.38
C THR A 658 29.46 -11.53 29.64
N ALA A 659 29.83 -10.77 28.62
CA ALA A 659 30.78 -9.70 28.71
C ALA A 659 30.34 -8.49 27.89
N ASP A 660 30.62 -7.29 28.40
CA ASP A 660 30.56 -6.05 27.62
C ASP A 660 31.87 -5.86 26.84
N ILE A 661 31.76 -5.29 25.65
CA ILE A 661 32.88 -5.05 24.72
C ILE A 661 33.16 -3.58 24.68
N TYR A 662 34.41 -3.19 24.99
CA TYR A 662 34.87 -1.81 24.98
C TYR A 662 35.90 -1.57 23.87
N ILE A 663 35.82 -0.40 23.24
CA ILE A 663 36.86 0.17 22.38
C ILE A 663 37.44 1.38 23.11
N GLY A 664 38.63 1.19 23.67
CA GLY A 664 39.18 2.13 24.65
C GLY A 664 38.34 2.12 25.94
N GLU A 665 37.71 3.25 26.28
CA GLU A 665 36.81 3.39 27.45
C GLU A 665 35.34 3.41 27.07
N THR A 666 35.01 3.32 25.76
CA THR A 666 33.63 3.43 25.27
C THR A 666 33.02 2.04 25.11
N LEU A 667 31.84 1.85 25.66
CA LEU A 667 31.03 0.64 25.47
C LEU A 667 30.63 0.54 23.99
N ALA A 668 31.08 -0.48 23.30
CA ALA A 668 30.84 -0.67 21.89
C ALA A 668 29.87 -1.83 21.59
N GLY A 669 29.57 -2.66 22.56
CA GLY A 669 28.70 -3.80 22.37
C GLY A 669 28.74 -4.79 23.53
N PHE A 670 28.17 -5.95 23.29
CA PHE A 670 28.19 -7.06 24.26
C PHE A 670 28.25 -8.41 23.53
N ILE A 671 28.59 -9.45 24.28
CA ILE A 671 28.67 -10.82 23.85
C ILE A 671 28.26 -11.75 24.99
N GLY A 672 27.59 -12.85 24.69
CA GLY A 672 27.33 -13.87 25.69
C GLY A 672 26.32 -14.93 25.28
N GLN A 673 26.03 -15.82 26.22
CA GLN A 673 24.96 -16.80 26.11
C GLN A 673 23.62 -16.15 26.45
N ILE A 674 22.57 -16.43 25.68
CA ILE A 674 21.19 -16.06 26.01
C ILE A 674 20.78 -16.75 27.30
N HIS A 675 20.08 -16.03 28.19
CA HIS A 675 19.59 -16.60 29.44
C HIS A 675 18.69 -17.82 29.17
N PRO A 676 18.83 -18.94 29.86
CA PRO A 676 18.08 -20.17 29.56
C PRO A 676 16.54 -19.97 29.57
N GLN A 677 16.01 -19.09 30.43
CA GLN A 677 14.58 -18.76 30.41
C GLN A 677 14.19 -18.03 29.12
N VAL A 678 14.98 -17.06 28.69
CA VAL A 678 14.73 -16.31 27.45
C VAL A 678 14.84 -17.24 26.23
N ALA A 679 15.83 -18.15 26.23
CA ALA A 679 15.96 -19.16 25.19
C ALA A 679 14.70 -20.05 25.11
N LYS A 680 14.15 -20.44 26.25
CA LYS A 680 12.89 -21.19 26.33
C LYS A 680 11.70 -20.41 25.78
N ASP A 681 11.61 -19.11 26.07
CA ASP A 681 10.52 -18.24 25.60
C ASP A 681 10.58 -18.07 24.07
N TYR A 682 11.77 -17.96 23.49
CA TYR A 682 11.98 -17.97 22.03
C TYR A 682 11.90 -19.38 21.41
N LYS A 683 11.85 -20.46 22.23
CA LYS A 683 11.86 -21.87 21.79
C LYS A 683 13.11 -22.24 20.99
N ILE A 684 14.26 -21.78 21.46
CA ILE A 684 15.58 -22.04 20.86
C ILE A 684 16.46 -22.85 21.83
N PRO A 685 17.46 -23.60 21.33
CA PRO A 685 18.45 -24.26 22.18
C PRO A 685 19.42 -23.25 22.80
N GLU A 686 20.48 -23.76 23.44
CA GLU A 686 21.60 -22.94 23.90
C GLU A 686 22.16 -22.12 22.76
N THR A 687 22.20 -20.79 22.94
CA THR A 687 22.48 -19.84 21.86
C THR A 687 23.37 -18.72 22.40
N TYR A 688 24.40 -18.40 21.63
CA TYR A 688 25.35 -17.32 21.88
C TYR A 688 25.12 -16.19 20.91
N VAL A 689 25.24 -14.94 21.36
CA VAL A 689 25.01 -13.73 20.57
C VAL A 689 26.09 -12.69 20.84
N PHE A 690 26.28 -11.81 19.89
CA PHE A 690 27.00 -10.56 20.05
C PHE A 690 26.29 -9.44 19.30
N GLU A 691 26.43 -8.20 19.78
CA GLU A 691 26.00 -7.00 19.07
C GLU A 691 27.05 -5.90 19.24
N LEU A 692 27.37 -5.17 18.15
CA LEU A 692 28.36 -4.13 18.08
C LEU A 692 27.78 -2.88 17.42
N ASN A 693 28.06 -1.70 17.96
CA ASN A 693 27.77 -0.42 17.33
C ASN A 693 28.83 -0.09 16.28
N LEU A 694 28.43 -0.11 15.00
CA LEU A 694 29.34 0.17 13.88
C LEU A 694 29.72 1.64 13.77
N GLU A 695 28.94 2.58 14.31
CA GLU A 695 29.30 4.00 14.33
C GLU A 695 30.57 4.24 15.15
N LEU A 696 30.72 3.54 16.27
CA LEU A 696 31.91 3.61 17.09
C LEU A 696 33.15 3.02 16.40
N ILE A 697 32.96 1.92 15.67
CA ILE A 697 34.02 1.29 14.86
C ILE A 697 34.43 2.19 13.70
N LEU A 698 33.48 2.89 13.08
CA LEU A 698 33.74 3.85 12.00
C LEU A 698 34.53 5.06 12.52
N ALA A 699 34.12 5.60 13.67
CA ALA A 699 34.75 6.75 14.29
C ALA A 699 36.12 6.45 14.91
N ALA A 700 36.40 5.19 15.22
CA ALA A 700 37.64 4.79 15.84
C ALA A 700 38.85 4.95 14.90
N ALA A 701 39.95 5.46 15.43
CA ALA A 701 41.21 5.58 14.68
C ALA A 701 41.76 4.19 14.30
N LYS A 702 42.24 4.08 13.06
CA LYS A 702 42.77 2.83 12.51
C LYS A 702 44.28 2.81 12.49
N LYS A 703 44.87 1.64 12.75
CA LYS A 703 46.29 1.41 12.63
C LYS A 703 46.68 1.42 11.16
N SER A 704 47.75 2.20 10.84
CA SER A 704 48.38 2.04 9.52
C SER A 704 48.97 0.65 9.40
N ARG A 705 48.74 0.01 8.29
CA ARG A 705 49.40 -1.26 7.96
C ARG A 705 50.78 -0.98 7.43
N HIS A 706 51.80 -1.41 8.17
CA HIS A 706 53.20 -1.28 7.75
C HIS A 706 53.75 -2.69 7.49
N TYR A 707 54.48 -2.80 6.40
CA TYR A 707 55.22 -4.04 6.10
C TYR A 707 56.41 -4.13 7.06
N GLN A 708 56.57 -5.32 7.71
CA GLN A 708 57.73 -5.69 8.51
C GLN A 708 58.42 -6.89 7.87
N LEU A 709 59.76 -6.79 7.76
CA LEU A 709 60.55 -7.91 7.29
C LEU A 709 60.43 -9.10 8.27
N ILE A 710 60.23 -10.28 7.73
CA ILE A 710 60.32 -11.52 8.53
C ILE A 710 61.75 -11.67 9.03
N SER A 711 61.91 -11.89 10.33
CA SER A 711 63.23 -12.12 10.94
C SER A 711 63.92 -13.35 10.32
N LYS A 712 65.18 -13.19 10.00
CA LYS A 712 66.05 -14.31 9.55
C LYS A 712 66.53 -15.19 10.68
N TYR A 713 66.39 -14.67 11.91
CA TYR A 713 66.97 -15.30 13.09
C TYR A 713 65.98 -16.21 13.79
N PRO A 714 66.41 -17.35 14.35
CA PRO A 714 65.47 -18.26 15.02
C PRO A 714 64.86 -17.68 16.26
N ALA A 715 63.61 -18.06 16.55
CA ALA A 715 62.96 -17.76 17.81
C ALA A 715 63.31 -18.82 18.87
N ILE A 716 63.26 -18.44 20.12
CA ILE A 716 63.42 -19.32 21.26
C ILE A 716 62.12 -19.28 22.09
N SER A 717 61.54 -20.40 22.41
CA SER A 717 60.31 -20.51 23.23
C SER A 717 60.64 -21.02 24.65
N ARG A 718 59.82 -20.57 25.61
CA ARG A 718 59.76 -21.02 27.00
C ARG A 718 58.32 -21.25 27.40
N ASP A 719 58.08 -22.41 28.02
CA ASP A 719 56.78 -22.76 28.55
C ASP A 719 56.76 -22.49 30.05
N ILE A 720 55.59 -22.00 30.52
CA ILE A 720 55.31 -21.77 31.91
C ILE A 720 53.92 -22.23 32.26
N ALA A 721 53.76 -23.02 33.29
CA ALA A 721 52.44 -23.40 33.81
C ALA A 721 52.27 -22.74 35.16
N LEU A 722 51.20 -22.00 35.30
CA LEU A 722 50.86 -21.18 36.43
C LEU A 722 49.67 -21.73 37.18
N LEU A 723 49.83 -22.03 38.48
CA LEU A 723 48.67 -22.31 39.34
C LEU A 723 48.16 -21.00 39.95
N LEU A 724 46.92 -20.66 39.62
CA LEU A 724 46.31 -19.36 39.90
C LEU A 724 45.05 -19.51 40.73
N ASP A 725 44.63 -18.47 41.40
CA ASP A 725 43.27 -18.36 41.93
C ASP A 725 42.27 -18.33 40.77
N GLU A 726 41.14 -19.03 40.94
CA GLU A 726 40.09 -19.16 39.91
C GLU A 726 39.59 -17.77 39.38
N GLY A 727 39.56 -16.76 40.29
CA GLY A 727 39.15 -15.39 39.94
C GLY A 727 40.17 -14.60 39.13
N THR A 728 41.44 -15.04 38.98
CA THR A 728 42.45 -14.36 38.18
C THR A 728 42.18 -14.60 36.69
N THR A 729 42.02 -13.52 35.93
CA THR A 729 41.65 -13.63 34.51
C THR A 729 42.90 -13.87 33.64
N ASN A 730 42.71 -14.54 32.49
CA ASN A 730 43.76 -14.69 31.47
C ASN A 730 44.29 -13.33 30.98
N ASP A 731 43.41 -12.30 30.89
CA ASP A 731 43.80 -10.96 30.42
C ASP A 731 44.77 -10.26 31.41
N GLU A 732 44.56 -10.46 32.68
CA GLU A 732 45.48 -9.92 33.73
C GLU A 732 46.86 -10.57 33.63
N ILE A 733 46.92 -11.88 33.39
CA ILE A 733 48.19 -12.61 33.21
C ILE A 733 48.90 -12.21 31.91
N LEU A 734 48.16 -12.15 30.83
CA LEU A 734 48.70 -11.71 29.53
C LEU A 734 49.23 -10.26 29.59
N ALA A 735 48.52 -9.36 30.27
CA ALA A 735 48.94 -7.99 30.48
C ALA A 735 50.24 -7.93 31.30
N ALA A 736 50.36 -8.76 32.37
CA ALA A 736 51.56 -8.84 33.19
C ALA A 736 52.74 -9.40 32.41
N ILE A 737 52.56 -10.48 31.65
CA ILE A 737 53.60 -11.09 30.80
C ILE A 737 54.07 -10.09 29.75
N ASN A 738 53.18 -9.41 29.05
CA ASN A 738 53.53 -8.41 28.03
C ASN A 738 54.28 -7.20 28.64
N LYS A 739 53.91 -6.80 29.85
CA LYS A 739 54.58 -5.71 30.58
C LYS A 739 56.02 -6.03 30.94
N LYS A 740 56.36 -7.27 31.25
CA LYS A 740 57.64 -7.70 31.77
C LYS A 740 58.49 -8.52 30.82
N GLY A 741 57.88 -9.08 29.76
CA GLY A 741 58.54 -9.96 28.81
C GLY A 741 59.67 -9.30 28.00
N GLY A 742 59.81 -7.99 28.06
CA GLY A 742 60.89 -7.29 27.38
C GLY A 742 60.71 -7.05 25.87
N ALA A 743 61.74 -6.43 25.26
CA ALA A 743 61.65 -6.00 23.87
C ALA A 743 61.68 -7.17 22.84
N HIS A 744 62.17 -8.32 23.28
CA HIS A 744 62.30 -9.51 22.43
C HIS A 744 61.11 -10.46 22.52
N LEU A 745 60.17 -10.27 23.43
CA LEU A 745 58.92 -11.07 23.50
C LEU A 745 58.03 -10.72 22.32
N VAL A 746 57.84 -11.69 21.40
CA VAL A 746 57.06 -11.50 20.15
C VAL A 746 55.72 -12.15 20.18
N ASN A 747 55.53 -13.20 21.02
CA ASN A 747 54.29 -13.90 21.12
C ASN A 747 54.11 -14.55 22.50
N VAL A 748 52.85 -14.55 22.97
CA VAL A 748 52.42 -15.31 24.15
C VAL A 748 51.20 -16.13 23.74
N HIS A 749 51.30 -17.42 23.91
CA HIS A 749 50.22 -18.34 23.53
C HIS A 749 49.79 -19.17 24.75
N LEU A 750 48.51 -19.07 25.13
CA LEU A 750 47.87 -19.94 26.09
C LEU A 750 47.57 -21.28 25.38
N PHE A 751 48.21 -22.39 25.79
CA PHE A 751 48.04 -23.67 25.13
C PHE A 751 47.30 -24.72 25.96
N ASP A 752 47.19 -24.47 27.31
CA ASP A 752 46.45 -25.40 28.16
C ASP A 752 45.73 -24.65 29.32
N VAL A 753 44.53 -25.07 29.60
CA VAL A 753 43.69 -24.62 30.73
C VAL A 753 43.20 -25.85 31.45
N TYR A 754 43.59 -26.02 32.71
CA TYR A 754 43.15 -27.15 33.51
C TYR A 754 42.43 -26.70 34.77
N GLU A 755 41.22 -27.13 34.89
CA GLU A 755 40.36 -26.98 36.09
C GLU A 755 39.84 -28.38 36.45
N GLY A 756 40.29 -28.94 37.60
CA GLY A 756 39.88 -30.30 37.90
C GLY A 756 40.33 -30.84 39.28
N ALA A 757 39.94 -32.08 39.55
CA ALA A 757 40.02 -32.71 40.85
C ALA A 757 41.46 -32.88 41.46
N HIS A 758 42.47 -32.63 40.66
CA HIS A 758 43.88 -32.72 41.12
C HIS A 758 44.49 -31.38 41.46
N LEU A 759 43.69 -30.32 41.47
CA LEU A 759 44.09 -28.97 41.89
C LEU A 759 43.54 -28.67 43.31
N PRO A 760 44.23 -27.81 44.08
CA PRO A 760 43.65 -27.26 45.32
C PRO A 760 42.30 -26.57 45.01
N ALA A 761 41.39 -26.52 45.96
CA ALA A 761 40.08 -25.85 45.84
C ALA A 761 40.29 -24.39 45.46
N ASN A 762 39.45 -23.89 44.56
CA ASN A 762 39.46 -22.51 44.02
C ASN A 762 40.73 -22.13 43.25
N LYS A 763 41.45 -23.14 42.68
CA LYS A 763 42.62 -22.91 41.83
C LYS A 763 42.41 -23.48 40.41
N LYS A 764 43.02 -22.81 39.45
CA LYS A 764 43.13 -23.27 38.05
C LYS A 764 44.58 -23.22 37.58
N SER A 765 44.87 -23.97 36.55
CA SER A 765 46.21 -23.96 35.92
C SER A 765 46.11 -23.41 34.51
N LEU A 766 46.91 -22.40 34.22
CA LEU A 766 47.06 -21.84 32.86
C LEU A 766 48.50 -22.06 32.38
N ALA A 767 48.64 -22.63 31.21
CA ALA A 767 49.95 -22.86 30.62
C ALA A 767 50.21 -22.03 29.38
N TYR A 768 51.33 -21.34 29.38
CA TYR A 768 51.69 -20.39 28.32
C TYR A 768 53.05 -20.78 27.67
N THR A 769 53.09 -20.61 26.32
CA THR A 769 54.34 -20.54 25.59
C THR A 769 54.69 -19.10 25.32
N LEU A 770 55.84 -18.63 25.77
CA LEU A 770 56.41 -17.29 25.52
C LEU A 770 57.46 -17.45 24.43
N THR A 771 57.32 -16.75 23.30
CA THR A 771 58.24 -16.80 22.17
C THR A 771 59.04 -15.50 22.11
N TYR A 772 60.34 -15.64 22.09
CA TYR A 772 61.31 -14.54 22.04
C TYR A 772 62.06 -14.58 20.71
N GLN A 773 62.20 -13.42 20.06
CA GLN A 773 62.93 -13.29 18.81
C GLN A 773 63.46 -11.85 18.67
N ASP A 774 64.66 -11.74 18.06
CA ASP A 774 65.22 -10.45 17.64
C ASP A 774 65.25 -10.36 16.12
N SER A 775 64.99 -9.18 15.56
CA SER A 775 65.09 -8.92 14.13
C SER A 775 66.53 -8.60 13.68
N GLN A 776 67.44 -8.32 14.59
CA GLN A 776 68.81 -7.90 14.32
C GLN A 776 69.85 -9.01 14.58
N GLY A 777 69.55 -10.00 15.37
CA GLY A 777 70.51 -11.05 15.73
C GLY A 777 69.87 -12.29 16.35
N THR A 778 70.64 -13.37 16.50
CA THR A 778 70.21 -14.55 17.23
C THR A 778 70.34 -14.27 18.73
N LEU A 779 69.26 -14.47 19.46
CA LEU A 779 69.22 -14.32 20.91
C LEU A 779 70.03 -15.44 21.54
N THR A 780 70.74 -15.11 22.64
CA THR A 780 71.39 -16.12 23.49
C THR A 780 70.43 -16.67 24.53
N GLU A 781 70.66 -17.90 25.02
CA GLU A 781 69.85 -18.46 26.10
C GLU A 781 69.80 -17.58 27.34
N ASP A 782 70.92 -16.95 27.70
CA ASP A 782 71.00 -16.08 28.87
C ASP A 782 70.12 -14.84 28.73
N GLN A 783 70.04 -14.24 27.54
CA GLN A 783 69.19 -13.07 27.26
C GLN A 783 67.71 -13.47 27.38
N VAL A 784 67.34 -14.65 26.88
CA VAL A 784 65.95 -15.13 26.97
C VAL A 784 65.59 -15.46 28.40
N ASN A 785 66.50 -16.16 29.14
CA ASN A 785 66.26 -16.55 30.54
C ASN A 785 66.15 -15.31 31.43
N GLU A 786 67.00 -14.27 31.25
CA GLU A 786 66.87 -13.01 31.99
C GLU A 786 65.47 -12.35 31.80
N SER A 787 64.98 -12.35 30.56
CA SER A 787 63.63 -11.81 30.26
C SER A 787 62.52 -12.67 30.83
N PHE A 788 62.67 -14.01 30.72
CA PHE A 788 61.71 -14.99 31.24
C PHE A 788 61.65 -14.94 32.78
N ASP A 789 62.80 -14.87 33.47
CA ASP A 789 62.88 -14.84 34.94
C ASP A 789 62.21 -13.53 35.48
N LYS A 790 62.35 -12.42 34.79
CA LYS A 790 61.63 -11.18 35.12
C LYS A 790 60.09 -11.35 35.05
N VAL A 791 59.62 -12.11 34.07
CA VAL A 791 58.18 -12.43 33.97
C VAL A 791 57.77 -13.31 35.11
N VAL A 792 58.52 -14.36 35.38
CA VAL A 792 58.28 -15.29 36.47
C VAL A 792 58.22 -14.63 37.83
N ASP A 793 59.25 -13.80 38.17
CA ASP A 793 59.33 -13.06 39.41
C ASP A 793 58.09 -12.13 39.56
N TYR A 794 57.79 -11.37 38.48
CA TYR A 794 56.64 -10.46 38.53
C TYR A 794 55.31 -11.14 38.67
N LEU A 795 55.09 -12.27 38.03
CA LEU A 795 53.84 -13.03 38.15
C LEU A 795 53.72 -13.60 39.57
N THR A 796 54.80 -14.14 40.13
CA THR A 796 54.83 -14.66 41.50
C THR A 796 54.54 -13.55 42.53
N ASP A 797 55.16 -12.41 42.40
CA ASP A 797 55.00 -11.31 43.34
C ASP A 797 53.62 -10.64 43.28
N GLN A 798 53.02 -10.54 42.07
CA GLN A 798 51.78 -9.79 41.89
C GLN A 798 50.53 -10.66 42.06
N PHE A 799 50.58 -11.91 41.64
CA PHE A 799 49.40 -12.81 41.61
C PHE A 799 49.53 -14.02 42.57
N ASN A 800 50.61 -14.07 43.34
CA ASN A 800 50.90 -15.17 44.25
C ASN A 800 50.75 -16.53 43.55
N VAL A 801 51.27 -16.60 42.32
CA VAL A 801 51.20 -17.81 41.49
C VAL A 801 52.22 -18.86 41.93
N GLU A 802 51.86 -20.13 41.84
CA GLU A 802 52.81 -21.24 41.97
C GLU A 802 53.15 -21.77 40.54
N ILE A 803 54.45 -21.85 40.24
CA ILE A 803 54.91 -22.40 38.94
C ILE A 803 55.01 -23.91 39.04
N ARG A 804 54.44 -24.59 38.09
CA ARG A 804 54.44 -26.06 37.97
C ARG A 804 55.42 -26.55 36.93
#